data_1a29b220a1dd71e710e1868941407cd0
#
_entry.id   1a29b220a1dd71e710e1868941407cd0
#
_cell.length_a   1.000
_cell.length_b   1.000
_cell.length_c   1.000
_cell.angle_alpha   90.00
_cell.angle_beta   90.00
_cell.angle_gamma   90.00
#
_symmetry.space_group_name_H-M   'P 1'
#
loop_
_entity.id
_entity.type
_entity.pdbx_description
1 polymer ?
#
loop_
_entity_poly.entity_id
_entity_poly.type
_entity_poly.pdbx_seq_one_letter_code
_entity_poly.pdbx_strand_id
1 'polypeptide(L)'
;MMNSGLVLTKLFSRTTSVFLFLIVVVLLGASFYTYLQDRKLQSVSLNALRMASWNLVQLGNEAGELDLQIGLLAKGVGDPDDLMLRYDILWSRYDYLLNSRESAPTRQHDDNRSRLETQFSILKDLEKTILSAIEAEAVPWRSVIEGWDPLIESVRGLVTDNFVGDETSRLMSSVQDSRNRLANLRFVTLGSLMAVFVYFALAMIFVRRQSRMDPVTGLPNSNYLATLRRVSPETTIVTCEIRQLKLVRSDFGEEGASELTRLFANKLRKQLAAGDELIQVSQSEFLMFLQPREDKALDSIAHQFVEVTTFDWRKANSILHISAVFGFDPPCEQQIAEWSVRHQRAHRALAQAHLEDQPFYINGEELRRRIAEDGQIHAGLIQFFNQEAGPLSLHLVYQPIVSAVNRQFVTGAEALLRCWHEELGFVPPNRVVNLCERLGLGINLGRWLFQEVASETRYLYQQLGFRGNISINLNPAMLTDKLVDDVKELLIDGGIPPSAICMEITEDNAALEFRSINQLIERLKAMGISFALDDFGTGHSSLEYVRELKVDRLKIDRCFVDSIETSDDKARFLGSIIAMADQAYMKSVIEGVENEEQWDLVREMGGALIQGYFAHKPMALEDYTSLLLDLATDYPRDTMAPPRVAYAD
;
A
#
# COMPACT_ATOMS: atom_id res chain seq x y z
N MET A 1 -11.06 -23.43 6.62
CA MET A 1 -11.13 -21.98 6.93
C MET A 1 -11.48 -21.07 5.73
N MET A 2 -11.54 -21.57 4.49
CA MET A 2 -11.90 -20.77 3.30
C MET A 2 -13.40 -20.39 3.20
N ASN A 3 -14.32 -21.12 3.85
CA ASN A 3 -15.76 -20.83 3.74
C ASN A 3 -16.26 -19.70 4.67
N SER A 4 -15.56 -19.39 5.74
CA SER A 4 -15.96 -18.32 6.67
C SER A 4 -15.70 -16.90 6.13
N GLY A 5 -14.67 -16.72 5.32
CA GLY A 5 -14.37 -15.42 4.69
C GLY A 5 -15.41 -15.00 3.64
N LEU A 6 -15.90 -15.94 2.85
CA LEU A 6 -16.90 -15.69 1.79
C LEU A 6 -18.28 -15.35 2.36
N VAL A 7 -18.64 -15.92 3.52
CA VAL A 7 -19.90 -15.61 4.21
C VAL A 7 -19.82 -14.23 4.86
N LEU A 8 -18.67 -13.86 5.45
CA LEU A 8 -18.46 -12.54 6.06
C LEU A 8 -18.42 -11.41 5.01
N THR A 9 -17.80 -11.62 3.85
CA THR A 9 -17.79 -10.60 2.79
C THR A 9 -19.19 -10.36 2.17
N LYS A 10 -20.06 -11.38 2.12
CA LYS A 10 -21.47 -11.20 1.74
C LYS A 10 -22.27 -10.44 2.81
N LEU A 11 -21.98 -10.62 4.09
CA LEU A 11 -22.64 -9.88 5.18
C LEU A 11 -22.31 -8.38 5.16
N PHE A 12 -21.15 -7.99 4.64
CA PHE A 12 -20.69 -6.60 4.55
C PHE A 12 -20.75 -6.03 3.12
N SER A 13 -21.60 -6.61 2.28
CA SER A 13 -21.81 -6.12 0.92
C SER A 13 -22.41 -4.70 0.91
N ARG A 14 -22.18 -3.94 -0.17
CA ARG A 14 -22.74 -2.59 -0.36
C ARG A 14 -24.28 -2.58 -0.24
N THR A 15 -24.93 -3.66 -0.67
CA THR A 15 -26.39 -3.86 -0.60
C THR A 15 -26.88 -4.03 0.84
N THR A 16 -26.18 -4.80 1.69
CA THR A 16 -26.53 -4.95 3.12
C THR A 16 -26.34 -3.64 3.90
N SER A 17 -25.33 -2.86 3.57
CA SER A 17 -25.10 -1.54 4.21
C SER A 17 -26.20 -0.54 3.84
N VAL A 18 -26.65 -0.49 2.59
CA VAL A 18 -27.78 0.36 2.15
C VAL A 18 -29.07 -0.07 2.81
N PHE A 19 -29.33 -1.38 2.87
CA PHE A 19 -30.54 -1.92 3.54
C PHE A 19 -30.57 -1.60 5.03
N LEU A 20 -29.45 -1.73 5.73
CA LEU A 20 -29.31 -1.36 7.13
C LEU A 20 -29.46 0.15 7.37
N PHE A 21 -28.96 0.98 6.47
CA PHE A 21 -29.16 2.43 6.53
C PHE A 21 -30.65 2.78 6.44
N LEU A 22 -31.39 2.14 5.52
CA LEU A 22 -32.84 2.31 5.41
C LEU A 22 -33.55 1.88 6.70
N ILE A 23 -33.13 0.77 7.30
CA ILE A 23 -33.68 0.33 8.60
C ILE A 23 -33.43 1.37 9.70
N VAL A 24 -32.24 1.97 9.77
CA VAL A 24 -31.93 3.05 10.73
C VAL A 24 -32.89 4.24 10.54
N VAL A 25 -33.10 4.66 9.29
CA VAL A 25 -34.02 5.77 8.99
C VAL A 25 -35.44 5.46 9.46
N VAL A 26 -35.92 4.23 9.20
CA VAL A 26 -37.25 3.77 9.63
C VAL A 26 -37.34 3.72 11.17
N LEU A 27 -36.32 3.21 11.85
CA LEU A 27 -36.26 3.12 13.33
C LEU A 27 -36.22 4.51 13.97
N LEU A 28 -35.48 5.47 13.38
CA LEU A 28 -35.46 6.86 13.83
C LEU A 28 -36.83 7.52 13.64
N GLY A 29 -37.48 7.27 12.49
CA GLY A 29 -38.86 7.72 12.23
C GLY A 29 -39.85 7.15 13.23
N ALA A 30 -39.76 5.86 13.55
CA ALA A 30 -40.61 5.20 14.55
C ALA A 30 -40.34 5.75 15.96
N SER A 31 -39.08 5.99 16.31
CA SER A 31 -38.71 6.60 17.60
C SER A 31 -39.25 8.03 17.72
N PHE A 32 -39.18 8.81 16.67
CA PHE A 32 -39.72 10.17 16.62
C PHE A 32 -41.27 10.15 16.70
N TYR A 33 -41.91 9.23 16.00
CA TYR A 33 -43.35 9.05 16.08
C TYR A 33 -43.80 8.68 17.49
N THR A 34 -43.14 7.75 18.16
CA THR A 34 -43.45 7.37 19.55
C THR A 34 -43.23 8.54 20.52
N TYR A 35 -42.22 9.38 20.28
CA TYR A 35 -41.99 10.62 21.04
C TYR A 35 -43.15 11.60 20.88
N LEU A 36 -43.65 11.84 19.68
CA LEU A 36 -44.78 12.72 19.43
C LEU A 36 -46.07 12.21 20.06
N GLN A 37 -46.31 10.88 20.01
CA GLN A 37 -47.48 10.25 20.64
C GLN A 37 -47.44 10.37 22.16
N ASP A 38 -46.30 10.18 22.78
CA ASP A 38 -46.12 10.33 24.20
C ASP A 38 -46.37 11.79 24.66
N ARG A 39 -45.91 12.75 23.88
CA ARG A 39 -46.17 14.17 24.13
C ARG A 39 -47.65 14.53 24.05
N LYS A 40 -48.38 13.91 23.11
CA LYS A 40 -49.84 14.03 23.01
C LYS A 40 -50.55 13.40 24.22
N LEU A 41 -50.12 12.22 24.65
CA LEU A 41 -50.67 11.56 25.84
C LEU A 41 -50.38 12.31 27.15
N GLN A 42 -49.25 12.98 27.26
CA GLN A 42 -48.94 13.87 28.42
C GLN A 42 -49.79 15.13 28.43
N SER A 43 -50.24 15.63 27.30
CA SER A 43 -51.10 16.82 27.22
C SER A 43 -52.58 16.53 27.53
N VAL A 44 -53.03 15.26 27.34
CA VAL A 44 -54.32 14.76 27.85
C VAL A 44 -54.10 14.37 29.31
N SER A 45 -54.07 15.35 30.16
CA SER A 45 -53.44 15.23 31.47
C SER A 45 -54.29 14.42 32.42
N LEU A 46 -53.69 13.43 33.05
CA LEU A 46 -54.08 12.85 34.34
C LEU A 46 -54.35 13.97 35.38
N ASN A 47 -53.73 15.14 35.25
CA ASN A 47 -53.99 16.34 36.04
C ASN A 47 -55.35 16.98 35.73
N ALA A 48 -55.81 17.00 34.47
CA ALA A 48 -57.11 17.54 34.13
C ALA A 48 -58.25 16.62 34.68
N LEU A 49 -58.09 15.31 34.62
CA LEU A 49 -59.01 14.34 35.19
C LEU A 49 -59.02 14.42 36.74
N ARG A 50 -57.86 14.56 37.37
CA ARG A 50 -57.77 14.77 38.82
C ARG A 50 -58.40 16.08 39.28
N MET A 51 -58.19 17.18 38.53
CA MET A 51 -58.82 18.48 38.84
C MET A 51 -60.35 18.43 38.63
N ALA A 52 -60.81 17.71 37.57
CA ALA A 52 -62.22 17.55 37.34
C ALA A 52 -62.89 16.78 38.50
N SER A 53 -62.32 15.67 38.91
CA SER A 53 -62.81 14.87 40.06
C SER A 53 -62.74 15.66 41.37
N TRP A 54 -61.65 16.40 41.64
CA TRP A 54 -61.49 17.25 42.79
C TRP A 54 -62.60 18.34 42.88
N ASN A 55 -62.91 19.00 41.77
CA ASN A 55 -63.92 20.04 41.71
C ASN A 55 -65.33 19.52 42.04
N LEU A 56 -65.64 18.29 41.59
CA LEU A 56 -66.91 17.65 41.95
C LEU A 56 -66.98 17.20 43.39
N VAL A 57 -65.88 16.73 43.99
CA VAL A 57 -65.81 16.43 45.43
C VAL A 57 -66.05 17.69 46.25
N GLN A 58 -65.43 18.80 45.88
CA GLN A 58 -65.65 20.09 46.55
C GLN A 58 -67.12 20.52 46.46
N LEU A 59 -67.76 20.36 45.28
CA LEU A 59 -69.19 20.61 45.14
C LEU A 59 -70.00 19.76 46.09
N GLY A 60 -69.71 18.46 46.22
CA GLY A 60 -70.35 17.54 47.12
C GLY A 60 -70.19 17.95 48.61
N ASN A 61 -68.98 18.37 48.99
CA ASN A 61 -68.69 18.86 50.34
C ASN A 61 -69.45 20.12 50.68
N GLU A 62 -69.43 21.11 49.77
CA GLU A 62 -70.12 22.40 49.96
C GLU A 62 -71.65 22.20 50.02
N ALA A 63 -72.18 21.32 49.17
CA ALA A 63 -73.59 20.92 49.26
C ALA A 63 -73.92 20.20 50.61
N GLY A 64 -73.02 19.36 51.11
CA GLY A 64 -73.16 18.71 52.40
C GLY A 64 -73.14 19.67 53.58
N GLU A 65 -72.28 20.72 53.49
CA GLU A 65 -72.25 21.79 54.50
C GLU A 65 -73.55 22.56 54.51
N LEU A 66 -74.10 22.87 53.34
CA LEU A 66 -75.40 23.61 53.24
C LEU A 66 -76.53 22.68 53.74
N ASP A 67 -76.52 21.35 53.43
CA ASP A 67 -77.46 20.36 53.95
C ASP A 67 -77.48 20.39 55.45
N LEU A 68 -76.30 20.42 56.07
CA LEU A 68 -76.17 20.47 57.53
C LEU A 68 -76.80 21.71 58.11
N GLN A 69 -76.56 22.89 57.51
CA GLN A 69 -77.11 24.14 57.98
C GLN A 69 -78.63 24.22 57.81
N ILE A 70 -79.18 23.78 56.72
CA ILE A 70 -80.62 23.61 56.52
C ILE A 70 -81.22 22.73 57.60
N GLY A 71 -80.62 21.58 57.92
CA GLY A 71 -81.07 20.69 58.99
C GLY A 71 -80.98 21.25 60.40
N LEU A 72 -79.98 22.10 60.70
CA LEU A 72 -79.85 22.79 61.97
C LEU A 72 -80.93 23.90 62.16
N LEU A 73 -81.15 24.75 61.14
CA LEU A 73 -82.19 25.76 61.21
C LEU A 73 -83.58 25.16 61.27
N ALA A 74 -83.85 24.06 60.55
CA ALA A 74 -85.13 23.35 60.67
C ALA A 74 -85.39 22.86 62.07
N LYS A 75 -84.40 22.65 62.93
CA LYS A 75 -84.47 22.27 64.32
C LYS A 75 -84.42 23.45 65.30
N GLY A 76 -84.32 24.71 64.75
CA GLY A 76 -84.27 25.89 65.57
C GLY A 76 -82.93 26.19 66.26
N VAL A 77 -81.79 25.59 65.76
CA VAL A 77 -80.47 25.69 66.42
C VAL A 77 -79.38 26.31 65.51
N GLY A 78 -79.76 26.78 64.33
CA GLY A 78 -78.82 27.34 63.39
C GLY A 78 -78.75 28.83 63.37
N ASP A 79 -77.71 29.42 62.65
CA ASP A 79 -77.59 30.82 62.37
C ASP A 79 -77.95 31.04 60.88
N PRO A 80 -78.95 31.92 60.59
CA PRO A 80 -79.35 32.30 59.23
C PRO A 80 -78.20 32.84 58.38
N ASP A 81 -77.32 33.62 58.98
CA ASP A 81 -76.19 34.26 58.26
C ASP A 81 -75.17 33.17 57.78
N ASP A 82 -74.97 32.10 58.59
CA ASP A 82 -74.10 31.04 58.24
C ASP A 82 -74.70 30.15 57.12
N LEU A 83 -76.03 29.97 57.13
CA LEU A 83 -76.72 29.31 56.03
C LEU A 83 -76.57 30.07 54.72
N MET A 84 -76.77 31.35 54.72
CA MET A 84 -76.64 32.22 53.52
C MET A 84 -75.19 32.21 53.02
N LEU A 85 -74.21 32.26 53.90
CA LEU A 85 -72.81 32.11 53.53
C LEU A 85 -72.55 30.83 52.82
N ARG A 86 -73.08 29.67 53.32
CA ARG A 86 -72.95 28.36 52.69
C ARG A 86 -73.68 28.29 51.36
N TYR A 87 -74.81 28.96 51.26
CA TYR A 87 -75.55 29.07 50.00
C TYR A 87 -74.71 29.84 48.94
N ASP A 88 -74.15 30.98 49.31
CA ASP A 88 -73.31 31.78 48.39
C ASP A 88 -72.02 31.01 47.95
N ILE A 89 -71.43 30.31 48.86
CA ILE A 89 -70.28 29.44 48.53
C ILE A 89 -70.68 28.40 47.50
N LEU A 90 -71.81 27.69 47.78
CA LEU A 90 -72.28 26.65 46.83
C LEU A 90 -72.72 27.23 45.49
N TRP A 91 -73.37 28.44 45.53
CA TRP A 91 -73.72 29.15 44.31
C TRP A 91 -72.52 29.57 43.50
N SER A 92 -71.50 30.10 44.13
CA SER A 92 -70.23 30.48 43.53
C SER A 92 -69.49 29.22 42.96
N ARG A 93 -69.60 28.06 43.60
CA ARG A 93 -69.05 26.82 43.13
C ARG A 93 -69.72 26.36 41.84
N TYR A 94 -71.06 26.46 41.74
CA TYR A 94 -71.77 26.14 40.52
C TYR A 94 -71.40 27.09 39.37
N ASP A 95 -71.31 28.41 39.64
CA ASP A 95 -70.87 29.40 38.67
C ASP A 95 -69.47 29.11 38.17
N TYR A 96 -68.52 28.82 39.08
CA TYR A 96 -67.16 28.38 38.75
C TYR A 96 -67.15 27.14 37.89
N LEU A 97 -67.92 26.10 38.27
CA LEU A 97 -67.97 24.85 37.53
C LEU A 97 -68.55 25.02 36.12
N LEU A 98 -69.50 25.87 35.94
CA LEU A 98 -70.19 26.12 34.67
C LEU A 98 -69.45 27.09 33.76
N ASN A 99 -68.75 28.11 34.33
CA ASN A 99 -68.26 29.22 33.53
C ASN A 99 -66.74 29.34 33.46
N SER A 100 -65.97 28.76 34.42
CA SER A 100 -64.50 28.87 34.40
C SER A 100 -63.86 28.00 33.33
N ARG A 101 -62.70 28.44 32.78
CA ARG A 101 -61.89 27.64 31.85
C ARG A 101 -61.23 26.43 32.53
N GLU A 102 -60.89 26.53 33.79
CA GLU A 102 -60.21 25.48 34.54
C GLU A 102 -61.12 24.30 34.84
N SER A 103 -62.44 24.52 34.94
CA SER A 103 -63.44 23.49 35.12
C SER A 103 -63.95 22.84 33.80
N ALA A 104 -63.42 23.26 32.66
CA ALA A 104 -63.79 22.69 31.36
C ALA A 104 -63.72 21.15 31.28
N PRO A 105 -62.68 20.49 31.85
CA PRO A 105 -62.64 19.04 31.88
C PRO A 105 -63.82 18.40 32.64
N THR A 106 -64.30 19.02 33.72
CA THR A 106 -65.46 18.56 34.49
C THR A 106 -66.72 18.55 33.68
N ARG A 107 -66.92 19.61 32.83
CA ARG A 107 -68.07 19.75 31.94
C ARG A 107 -68.06 18.88 30.69
N GLN A 108 -66.88 18.42 30.27
CA GLN A 108 -66.71 17.59 29.07
C GLN A 108 -67.01 16.13 29.31
N HIS A 109 -67.19 15.70 30.54
CA HIS A 109 -67.47 14.32 30.89
C HIS A 109 -68.99 14.14 30.84
N ASP A 110 -69.42 13.31 29.88
CA ASP A 110 -70.84 12.94 29.67
C ASP A 110 -71.86 14.04 29.92
N ASP A 111 -72.93 13.73 30.63
CA ASP A 111 -74.04 14.62 30.92
C ASP A 111 -73.80 15.62 32.07
N ASN A 112 -72.54 15.74 32.54
CA ASN A 112 -72.19 16.55 33.69
C ASN A 112 -72.58 18.01 33.56
N ARG A 113 -72.49 18.60 32.37
CA ARG A 113 -72.87 19.96 32.12
C ARG A 113 -74.34 20.15 32.28
N SER A 114 -75.16 19.31 31.68
CA SER A 114 -76.62 19.35 31.76
C SER A 114 -77.09 19.12 33.21
N ARG A 115 -76.47 18.21 33.93
CA ARG A 115 -76.76 17.95 35.35
C ARG A 115 -76.43 19.14 36.23
N LEU A 116 -75.24 19.76 36.04
CA LEU A 116 -74.81 20.93 36.76
C LEU A 116 -75.72 22.13 36.47
N GLU A 117 -76.13 22.36 35.20
CA GLU A 117 -77.04 23.42 34.82
C GLU A 117 -78.45 23.21 35.49
N THR A 118 -78.94 22.00 35.51
CA THR A 118 -80.21 21.61 36.14
C THR A 118 -80.13 21.83 37.66
N GLN A 119 -79.08 21.31 38.32
CA GLN A 119 -78.84 21.46 39.72
C GLN A 119 -78.75 22.94 40.15
N PHE A 120 -78.00 23.77 39.34
CA PHE A 120 -77.84 25.17 39.59
C PHE A 120 -79.19 25.97 39.46
N SER A 121 -80.03 25.57 38.48
CA SER A 121 -81.38 26.08 38.34
C SER A 121 -82.22 25.81 39.58
N ILE A 122 -82.21 24.56 40.07
CA ILE A 122 -82.94 24.20 41.32
C ILE A 122 -82.43 25.01 42.53
N LEU A 123 -81.09 25.17 42.63
CA LEU A 123 -80.51 25.98 43.73
C LEU A 123 -80.99 27.43 43.72
N LYS A 124 -81.04 28.06 42.52
CA LYS A 124 -81.55 29.40 42.35
C LYS A 124 -83.02 29.53 42.71
N ASP A 125 -83.87 28.54 42.36
CA ASP A 125 -85.27 28.57 42.70
C ASP A 125 -85.50 28.35 44.21
N LEU A 126 -84.61 27.64 44.91
CA LEU A 126 -84.63 27.47 46.35
C LEU A 126 -84.30 28.71 47.14
N GLU A 127 -83.53 29.65 46.54
CA GLU A 127 -83.14 30.90 47.21
C GLU A 127 -84.33 31.66 47.78
N LYS A 128 -85.36 31.84 46.96
CA LYS A 128 -86.60 32.55 47.39
C LYS A 128 -87.30 31.82 48.51
N THR A 129 -87.33 30.51 48.50
CA THR A 129 -87.96 29.70 49.52
C THR A 129 -87.16 29.75 50.84
N ILE A 130 -85.81 29.74 50.76
CA ILE A 130 -84.92 29.89 51.90
C ILE A 130 -85.07 31.27 52.53
N LEU A 131 -85.04 32.37 51.73
CA LEU A 131 -85.21 33.71 52.22
C LEU A 131 -86.59 33.92 52.86
N SER A 132 -87.62 33.37 52.25
CA SER A 132 -88.95 33.41 52.84
C SER A 132 -89.10 32.64 54.16
N ALA A 133 -88.34 31.56 54.30
CA ALA A 133 -88.30 30.77 55.55
C ALA A 133 -87.55 31.50 56.70
N ILE A 134 -86.54 32.35 56.28
CA ILE A 134 -85.73 33.10 57.22
C ILE A 134 -86.51 34.38 57.68
N GLU A 135 -87.12 35.16 56.76
CA GLU A 135 -87.64 36.48 57.04
C GLU A 135 -89.08 36.54 57.66
N ALA A 136 -89.90 35.53 57.36
CA ALA A 136 -91.30 35.67 57.60
C ALA A 136 -91.95 34.59 58.53
N GLU A 137 -91.23 33.65 59.05
CA GLU A 137 -91.85 32.48 59.70
C GLU A 137 -93.08 31.88 58.96
N ALA A 138 -93.30 32.37 57.71
CA ALA A 138 -94.48 32.10 56.94
C ALA A 138 -94.32 30.83 56.04
N VAL A 139 -93.08 30.35 55.75
CA VAL A 139 -92.79 29.16 55.01
C VAL A 139 -92.14 28.18 55.95
N PRO A 140 -92.76 26.95 56.17
CA PRO A 140 -92.14 25.99 57.02
C PRO A 140 -90.87 25.40 56.45
N TRP A 141 -89.78 25.27 57.22
CA TRP A 141 -88.51 24.67 56.87
C TRP A 141 -88.68 23.33 56.15
N ARG A 142 -89.78 22.69 56.32
CA ARG A 142 -90.15 21.46 55.63
C ARG A 142 -90.17 21.65 54.07
N SER A 143 -90.65 22.76 53.61
CA SER A 143 -90.71 23.12 52.13
C SER A 143 -89.31 23.39 51.58
N VAL A 144 -88.38 23.90 52.36
CA VAL A 144 -86.95 24.05 51.98
C VAL A 144 -86.34 22.70 51.87
N ILE A 145 -86.58 21.80 52.87
CA ILE A 145 -86.04 20.47 52.84
C ILE A 145 -86.59 19.62 51.65
N GLU A 146 -87.91 19.67 51.41
CA GLU A 146 -88.55 18.99 50.27
C GLU A 146 -88.00 19.45 48.92
N GLY A 147 -87.59 20.71 48.78
CA GLY A 147 -86.89 21.18 47.58
C GLY A 147 -85.39 20.88 47.53
N TRP A 148 -84.75 20.82 48.73
CA TRP A 148 -83.33 20.55 48.86
C TRP A 148 -82.95 19.05 48.70
N ASP A 149 -83.71 18.12 49.27
CA ASP A 149 -83.41 16.67 49.28
C ASP A 149 -83.16 16.11 47.84
N PRO A 150 -83.94 16.45 46.81
CA PRO A 150 -83.67 16.01 45.45
C PRO A 150 -82.35 16.57 44.90
N LEU A 151 -82.01 17.82 45.27
CA LEU A 151 -80.76 18.46 44.82
C LEU A 151 -79.56 17.79 45.42
N ILE A 152 -79.53 17.58 46.75
CA ILE A 152 -78.39 16.95 47.42
C ILE A 152 -78.17 15.52 46.96
N GLU A 153 -79.24 14.74 46.73
CA GLU A 153 -79.16 13.40 46.14
C GLU A 153 -78.60 13.44 44.74
N SER A 154 -79.05 14.39 43.93
CA SER A 154 -78.51 14.56 42.55
C SER A 154 -77.04 14.92 42.56
N VAL A 155 -76.58 15.81 43.52
CA VAL A 155 -75.17 16.12 43.68
C VAL A 155 -74.36 14.89 44.10
N ARG A 156 -74.83 14.12 45.11
CA ARG A 156 -74.18 12.89 45.54
C ARG A 156 -74.07 11.87 44.38
N GLY A 157 -75.15 11.72 43.59
CA GLY A 157 -75.13 10.90 42.40
C GLY A 157 -74.10 11.34 41.40
N LEU A 158 -74.00 12.66 41.12
CA LEU A 158 -72.99 13.21 40.18
C LEU A 158 -71.56 12.94 40.65
N VAL A 159 -71.28 13.14 41.96
CA VAL A 159 -69.97 12.85 42.56
C VAL A 159 -69.67 11.35 42.45
N THR A 160 -70.60 10.47 42.80
CA THR A 160 -70.40 9.02 42.84
C THR A 160 -70.11 8.47 41.42
N ASP A 161 -70.90 8.90 40.44
CA ASP A 161 -70.77 8.44 39.05
C ASP A 161 -69.39 8.83 38.47
N ASN A 162 -68.90 10.01 38.82
CA ASN A 162 -67.57 10.47 38.35
C ASN A 162 -66.39 9.91 39.13
N PHE A 163 -66.60 9.36 40.35
CA PHE A 163 -65.52 8.85 41.19
C PHE A 163 -65.45 7.31 41.22
N VAL A 164 -66.58 6.64 41.12
CA VAL A 164 -66.69 5.17 41.30
C VAL A 164 -67.19 4.46 40.03
N GLY A 165 -67.54 5.25 39.00
CA GLY A 165 -68.05 4.71 37.75
C GLY A 165 -67.05 3.85 36.99
N ASP A 166 -67.53 2.73 36.43
CA ASP A 166 -66.77 1.76 35.60
C ASP A 166 -66.02 2.42 34.43
N GLU A 167 -66.50 3.57 33.96
CA GLU A 167 -66.00 4.32 32.84
C GLU A 167 -64.65 5.01 33.15
N THR A 168 -64.51 5.60 34.32
CA THR A 168 -63.26 6.23 34.77
C THR A 168 -62.15 5.17 34.94
N SER A 169 -62.49 4.00 35.42
CA SER A 169 -61.57 2.85 35.56
C SER A 169 -61.15 2.32 34.18
N ARG A 170 -62.05 2.26 33.17
CA ARG A 170 -61.77 1.87 31.81
C ARG A 170 -60.88 2.88 31.07
N LEU A 171 -61.11 4.20 31.24
CA LEU A 171 -60.25 5.24 30.67
C LEU A 171 -58.86 5.20 31.26
N MET A 172 -58.74 5.03 32.58
CA MET A 172 -57.44 4.93 33.26
C MET A 172 -56.64 3.69 32.80
N SER A 173 -57.29 2.53 32.65
CA SER A 173 -56.65 1.34 32.15
C SER A 173 -56.24 1.48 30.69
N SER A 174 -57.04 2.08 29.81
CA SER A 174 -56.71 2.30 28.40
C SER A 174 -55.52 3.26 28.19
N VAL A 175 -55.40 4.32 29.03
CA VAL A 175 -54.25 5.22 29.02
C VAL A 175 -53.00 4.49 29.53
N GLN A 176 -53.12 3.70 30.58
CA GLN A 176 -52.00 2.90 31.10
C GLN A 176 -51.53 1.86 30.09
N ASP A 177 -52.44 1.17 29.42
CA ASP A 177 -52.10 0.20 28.37
C ASP A 177 -51.44 0.87 27.16
N SER A 178 -51.91 2.06 26.75
CA SER A 178 -51.28 2.85 25.68
C SER A 178 -49.86 3.27 26.05
N ARG A 179 -49.63 3.70 27.30
CA ARG A 179 -48.28 4.02 27.79
C ARG A 179 -47.37 2.79 27.83
N ASN A 180 -47.87 1.66 28.25
CA ASN A 180 -47.10 0.40 28.28
C ASN A 180 -46.74 -0.04 26.85
N ARG A 181 -47.65 0.05 25.88
CA ARG A 181 -47.37 -0.23 24.48
C ARG A 181 -46.30 0.71 23.90
N LEU A 182 -46.38 2.01 24.16
CA LEU A 182 -45.39 2.99 23.75
C LEU A 182 -44.02 2.75 24.38
N ALA A 183 -43.97 2.39 25.66
CA ALA A 183 -42.75 2.04 26.38
C ALA A 183 -42.08 0.79 25.73
N ASN A 184 -42.87 -0.27 25.50
CA ASN A 184 -42.38 -1.49 24.85
C ASN A 184 -41.87 -1.19 23.43
N LEU A 185 -42.57 -0.38 22.65
CA LEU A 185 -42.14 0.01 21.31
C LEU A 185 -40.79 0.79 21.35
N ARG A 186 -40.62 1.66 22.35
CA ARG A 186 -39.34 2.36 22.59
C ARG A 186 -38.21 1.43 22.92
N PHE A 187 -38.45 0.44 23.79
CA PHE A 187 -37.42 -0.56 24.12
C PHE A 187 -37.01 -1.36 22.89
N VAL A 188 -37.96 -1.77 22.05
CA VAL A 188 -37.67 -2.49 20.81
C VAL A 188 -36.91 -1.62 19.81
N THR A 189 -37.32 -0.34 19.63
CA THR A 189 -36.61 0.58 18.71
C THR A 189 -35.21 0.91 19.18
N LEU A 190 -34.99 1.16 20.48
CA LEU A 190 -33.67 1.40 21.07
C LEU A 190 -32.78 0.16 20.98
N GLY A 191 -33.30 -1.01 21.29
CA GLY A 191 -32.59 -2.29 21.17
C GLY A 191 -32.15 -2.56 19.71
N SER A 192 -33.04 -2.30 18.75
CA SER A 192 -32.75 -2.44 17.32
C SER A 192 -31.68 -1.45 16.85
N LEU A 193 -31.74 -0.17 17.28
CA LEU A 193 -30.73 0.82 16.98
C LEU A 193 -29.35 0.42 17.55
N MET A 194 -29.34 -0.09 18.78
CA MET A 194 -28.12 -0.59 19.42
C MET A 194 -27.52 -1.77 18.65
N ALA A 195 -28.35 -2.71 18.21
CA ALA A 195 -27.89 -3.85 17.40
C ALA A 195 -27.28 -3.41 16.07
N VAL A 196 -27.87 -2.43 15.40
CA VAL A 196 -27.33 -1.85 14.15
C VAL A 196 -26.02 -1.10 14.41
N PHE A 197 -25.91 -0.36 15.51
CA PHE A 197 -24.67 0.32 15.90
C PHE A 197 -23.54 -0.69 16.14
N VAL A 198 -23.81 -1.76 16.90
CA VAL A 198 -22.84 -2.85 17.13
C VAL A 198 -22.42 -3.49 15.79
N TYR A 199 -23.37 -3.74 14.90
CA TYR A 199 -23.06 -4.25 13.56
C TYR A 199 -22.08 -3.32 12.80
N PHE A 200 -22.35 -1.99 12.75
CA PHE A 200 -21.46 -1.06 12.07
C PHE A 200 -20.09 -0.96 12.73
N ALA A 201 -20.03 -1.02 14.07
CA ALA A 201 -18.76 -1.05 14.78
C ALA A 201 -17.92 -2.28 14.42
N LEU A 202 -18.54 -3.46 14.42
CA LEU A 202 -17.90 -4.71 14.01
C LEU A 202 -17.51 -4.70 12.53
N ALA A 203 -18.35 -4.16 11.65
CA ALA A 203 -18.06 -3.98 10.23
C ALA A 203 -16.84 -3.07 10.03
N MET A 204 -16.78 -1.95 10.75
CA MET A 204 -15.64 -1.02 10.68
C MET A 204 -14.34 -1.69 11.15
N ILE A 205 -14.39 -2.45 12.24
CA ILE A 205 -13.23 -3.20 12.74
C ILE A 205 -12.78 -4.24 11.71
N PHE A 206 -13.72 -4.95 11.08
CA PHE A 206 -13.44 -5.95 10.06
C PHE A 206 -12.82 -5.32 8.82
N VAL A 207 -13.40 -4.23 8.28
CA VAL A 207 -12.88 -3.50 7.11
C VAL A 207 -11.49 -2.93 7.42
N ARG A 208 -11.28 -2.35 8.61
CA ARG A 208 -9.96 -1.88 9.05
C ARG A 208 -8.93 -3.01 9.13
N ARG A 209 -9.32 -4.20 9.62
CA ARG A 209 -8.43 -5.36 9.63
C ARG A 209 -8.11 -5.83 8.20
N GLN A 210 -9.12 -5.93 7.34
CA GLN A 210 -8.92 -6.35 5.95
C GLN A 210 -8.08 -5.36 5.16
N SER A 211 -8.24 -4.04 5.38
CA SER A 211 -7.45 -3.00 4.72
C SER A 211 -5.98 -2.98 5.15
N ARG A 212 -5.61 -3.69 6.23
CA ARG A 212 -4.24 -3.79 6.74
C ARG A 212 -3.49 -5.04 6.31
N MET A 213 -4.14 -5.93 5.57
CA MET A 213 -3.55 -7.18 5.09
C MET A 213 -3.51 -7.18 3.58
N ASP A 214 -2.44 -7.73 3.01
CA ASP A 214 -2.33 -7.96 1.58
C ASP A 214 -3.21 -9.14 1.15
N PRO A 215 -4.04 -9.01 0.12
CA PRO A 215 -4.98 -10.07 -0.28
C PRO A 215 -4.29 -11.29 -0.93
N VAL A 216 -3.09 -11.12 -1.50
CA VAL A 216 -2.34 -12.16 -2.19
C VAL A 216 -1.56 -13.03 -1.21
N THR A 217 -0.81 -12.40 -0.30
CA THR A 217 0.10 -13.08 0.63
C THR A 217 -0.49 -13.29 2.02
N GLY A 218 -1.53 -12.53 2.37
CA GLY A 218 -2.09 -12.51 3.73
C GLY A 218 -1.14 -11.93 4.77
N LEU A 219 -0.11 -11.18 4.35
CA LEU A 219 0.79 -10.45 5.22
C LEU A 219 0.21 -9.08 5.60
N PRO A 220 0.63 -8.46 6.72
CA PRO A 220 0.41 -7.06 6.95
C PRO A 220 0.94 -6.23 5.77
N ASN A 221 0.22 -5.16 5.41
CA ASN A 221 0.57 -4.30 4.28
C ASN A 221 1.05 -2.90 4.74
N SER A 222 1.30 -1.99 3.79
CA SER A 222 1.72 -0.62 4.05
C SER A 222 0.77 0.17 4.97
N ASN A 223 -0.55 -0.12 4.96
CA ASN A 223 -1.52 0.50 5.87
C ASN A 223 -1.31 0.04 7.33
N TYR A 224 -0.81 -1.17 7.54
CA TYR A 224 -0.41 -1.64 8.86
C TYR A 224 0.80 -0.84 9.37
N LEU A 225 1.80 -0.59 8.51
CA LEU A 225 2.99 0.22 8.85
C LEU A 225 2.61 1.62 9.35
N ALA A 226 1.60 2.25 8.74
CA ALA A 226 1.12 3.57 9.17
C ALA A 226 0.58 3.59 10.62
N THR A 227 0.30 2.43 11.21
CA THR A 227 -0.15 2.31 12.60
C THR A 227 0.98 2.07 13.60
N LEU A 228 2.16 1.69 13.13
CA LEU A 228 3.36 1.51 13.95
C LEU A 228 3.95 2.88 14.31
N ARG A 229 4.08 3.15 15.58
CA ARG A 229 4.69 4.41 16.05
C ARG A 229 6.15 4.26 16.45
N ARG A 230 6.52 3.14 17.05
CA ARG A 230 7.87 2.88 17.55
C ARG A 230 8.22 1.40 17.39
N VAL A 231 9.48 1.13 17.13
CA VAL A 231 10.09 -0.20 17.11
C VAL A 231 11.20 -0.21 18.14
N SER A 232 11.45 -1.36 18.78
CA SER A 232 12.54 -1.48 19.76
C SER A 232 13.88 -1.10 19.13
N PRO A 233 14.76 -0.37 19.85
CA PRO A 233 16.11 -0.07 19.38
C PRO A 233 16.92 -1.32 19.03
N GLU A 234 16.69 -2.41 19.72
CA GLU A 234 17.38 -3.69 19.53
C GLU A 234 16.93 -4.47 18.28
N THR A 235 15.81 -4.09 17.68
CA THR A 235 15.28 -4.73 16.48
C THR A 235 16.13 -4.41 15.27
N THR A 236 16.48 -5.38 14.44
CA THR A 236 17.06 -5.16 13.11
C THR A 236 15.92 -4.91 12.11
N ILE A 237 16.01 -3.85 11.32
CA ILE A 237 15.08 -3.57 10.23
C ILE A 237 15.71 -4.02 8.93
N VAL A 238 14.96 -4.85 8.16
CA VAL A 238 15.41 -5.38 6.88
C VAL A 238 14.37 -5.05 5.83
N THR A 239 14.81 -4.45 4.73
CA THR A 239 13.99 -4.31 3.52
C THR A 239 14.56 -5.20 2.42
N CYS A 240 13.71 -5.79 1.60
CA CYS A 240 14.15 -6.60 0.48
C CYS A 240 13.24 -6.43 -0.72
N GLU A 241 13.79 -6.62 -1.93
CA GLU A 241 13.08 -6.52 -3.20
C GLU A 241 13.38 -7.72 -4.09
N ILE A 242 12.34 -8.24 -4.75
CA ILE A 242 12.46 -9.29 -5.77
C ILE A 242 12.94 -8.66 -7.08
N ARG A 243 14.11 -9.08 -7.61
CA ARG A 243 14.70 -8.49 -8.83
C ARG A 243 13.84 -8.76 -10.08
N GLN A 244 13.41 -9.99 -10.28
CA GLN A 244 12.81 -10.45 -11.54
C GLN A 244 11.28 -10.27 -11.60
N LEU A 245 10.63 -9.62 -10.61
CA LEU A 245 9.17 -9.53 -10.58
C LEU A 245 8.59 -8.77 -11.78
N LYS A 246 9.30 -7.73 -12.28
CA LYS A 246 8.88 -6.98 -13.46
C LYS A 246 8.87 -7.86 -14.70
N LEU A 247 9.90 -8.69 -14.88
CA LEU A 247 10.01 -9.66 -15.98
C LEU A 247 8.89 -10.70 -15.90
N VAL A 248 8.68 -11.28 -14.72
CA VAL A 248 7.60 -12.26 -14.49
C VAL A 248 6.23 -11.66 -14.80
N ARG A 249 6.01 -10.38 -14.47
CA ARG A 249 4.75 -9.68 -14.79
C ARG A 249 4.60 -9.48 -16.30
N SER A 250 5.67 -9.13 -17.00
CA SER A 250 5.67 -8.98 -18.46
C SER A 250 5.31 -10.29 -19.16
N ASP A 251 5.93 -11.41 -18.75
CA ASP A 251 5.84 -12.68 -19.46
C ASP A 251 4.64 -13.54 -19.04
N PHE A 252 4.24 -13.47 -17.77
CA PHE A 252 3.21 -14.34 -17.17
C PHE A 252 2.03 -13.56 -16.56
N GLY A 253 1.98 -12.24 -16.77
CA GLY A 253 0.90 -11.37 -16.30
C GLY A 253 0.82 -11.24 -14.77
N GLU A 254 -0.25 -10.63 -14.29
CA GLU A 254 -0.48 -10.39 -12.85
C GLU A 254 -0.70 -11.69 -12.05
N GLU A 255 -1.17 -12.75 -12.69
CA GLU A 255 -1.34 -14.05 -12.04
C GLU A 255 0.02 -14.68 -11.70
N GLY A 256 0.96 -14.66 -12.66
CA GLY A 256 2.32 -15.14 -12.45
C GLY A 256 3.07 -14.34 -11.37
N ALA A 257 2.97 -13.01 -11.44
CA ALA A 257 3.56 -12.13 -10.45
C ALA A 257 2.99 -12.39 -9.03
N SER A 258 1.68 -12.57 -8.91
CA SER A 258 1.02 -12.88 -7.63
C SER A 258 1.43 -14.25 -7.07
N GLU A 259 1.59 -15.25 -7.92
CA GLU A 259 2.05 -16.59 -7.53
C GLU A 259 3.49 -16.54 -6.99
N LEU A 260 4.40 -15.88 -7.74
CA LEU A 260 5.78 -15.68 -7.31
C LEU A 260 5.86 -14.93 -5.98
N THR A 261 5.14 -13.80 -5.86
CA THR A 261 5.09 -13.00 -4.63
C THR A 261 4.66 -13.83 -3.43
N ARG A 262 3.63 -14.68 -3.60
CA ARG A 262 3.15 -15.58 -2.54
C ARG A 262 4.18 -16.64 -2.16
N LEU A 263 4.85 -17.24 -3.15
CA LEU A 263 5.91 -18.22 -2.93
C LEU A 263 7.08 -17.61 -2.17
N PHE A 264 7.52 -16.44 -2.61
CA PHE A 264 8.60 -15.67 -2.01
C PHE A 264 8.29 -15.29 -0.55
N ALA A 265 7.11 -14.73 -0.30
CA ALA A 265 6.63 -14.41 1.05
C ALA A 265 6.62 -15.63 1.99
N ASN A 266 6.22 -16.81 1.47
CA ASN A 266 6.22 -18.04 2.24
C ASN A 266 7.64 -18.53 2.56
N LYS A 267 8.60 -18.35 1.64
CA LYS A 267 10.01 -18.68 1.89
C LYS A 267 10.60 -17.78 2.98
N LEU A 268 10.38 -16.46 2.90
CA LEU A 268 10.79 -15.52 3.96
C LEU A 268 10.17 -15.88 5.31
N ARG A 269 8.86 -16.13 5.35
CA ARG A 269 8.14 -16.46 6.59
C ARG A 269 8.72 -17.67 7.31
N LYS A 270 9.23 -18.66 6.58
CA LYS A 270 9.85 -19.87 7.17
C LYS A 270 11.18 -19.59 7.86
N GLN A 271 11.84 -18.47 7.55
CA GLN A 271 13.11 -18.07 8.16
C GLN A 271 12.94 -17.20 9.40
N LEU A 272 11.72 -16.71 9.64
CA LEU A 272 11.43 -15.83 10.76
C LEU A 272 11.33 -16.63 12.06
N ALA A 273 11.90 -16.06 13.12
CA ALA A 273 11.79 -16.58 14.48
C ALA A 273 10.50 -16.07 15.16
N ALA A 274 10.21 -16.61 16.34
CA ALA A 274 9.11 -16.12 17.17
C ALA A 274 9.38 -14.66 17.58
N GLY A 275 8.43 -13.78 17.27
CA GLY A 275 8.55 -12.35 17.56
C GLY A 275 9.02 -11.51 16.37
N ASP A 276 9.53 -12.12 15.30
CA ASP A 276 9.82 -11.41 14.05
C ASP A 276 8.51 -11.06 13.30
N GLU A 277 8.50 -9.92 12.62
CA GLU A 277 7.37 -9.48 11.80
C GLU A 277 7.79 -9.37 10.32
N LEU A 278 6.93 -9.82 9.42
CA LEU A 278 7.08 -9.69 7.97
C LEU A 278 5.89 -8.91 7.40
N ILE A 279 6.20 -7.85 6.66
CA ILE A 279 5.23 -6.90 6.13
C ILE A 279 5.49 -6.75 4.64
N GLN A 280 4.44 -6.75 3.84
CA GLN A 280 4.52 -6.48 2.41
C GLN A 280 4.27 -4.99 2.15
N VAL A 281 5.29 -4.29 1.68
CA VAL A 281 5.22 -2.84 1.37
C VAL A 281 4.63 -2.62 -0.01
N SER A 282 5.10 -3.39 -0.99
CA SER A 282 4.60 -3.41 -2.37
C SER A 282 4.54 -4.85 -2.89
N GLN A 283 4.24 -5.06 -4.16
CA GLN A 283 4.23 -6.41 -4.73
C GLN A 283 5.63 -7.03 -4.80
N SER A 284 6.68 -6.20 -5.00
CA SER A 284 8.08 -6.65 -5.04
C SER A 284 8.82 -6.49 -3.71
N GLU A 285 8.35 -5.59 -2.83
CA GLU A 285 9.10 -5.14 -1.66
C GLU A 285 8.48 -5.64 -0.35
N PHE A 286 9.35 -6.14 0.54
CA PHE A 286 9.01 -6.63 1.86
C PHE A 286 9.86 -5.95 2.92
N LEU A 287 9.26 -5.71 4.08
CA LEU A 287 9.90 -5.16 5.27
C LEU A 287 9.82 -6.18 6.40
N MET A 288 10.93 -6.40 7.10
CA MET A 288 11.01 -7.30 8.24
C MET A 288 11.53 -6.56 9.47
N PHE A 289 10.94 -6.88 10.61
CA PHE A 289 11.43 -6.48 11.93
C PHE A 289 11.94 -7.73 12.62
N LEU A 290 13.27 -7.87 12.73
CA LEU A 290 13.91 -9.05 13.33
C LEU A 290 14.28 -8.75 14.77
N GLN A 291 13.87 -9.62 15.68
CA GLN A 291 14.28 -9.54 17.08
C GLN A 291 15.77 -9.91 17.26
N PRO A 292 16.41 -9.42 18.33
CA PRO A 292 17.80 -9.74 18.61
C PRO A 292 18.05 -11.26 18.64
N ARG A 293 19.15 -11.71 18.04
CA ARG A 293 19.58 -13.11 18.04
C ARG A 293 20.99 -13.18 18.61
N GLU A 294 21.11 -13.66 19.83
CA GLU A 294 22.39 -13.72 20.54
C GLU A 294 23.42 -14.64 19.86
N ASP A 295 22.96 -15.65 19.11
CA ASP A 295 23.80 -16.72 18.58
C ASP A 295 24.26 -16.53 17.13
N LYS A 296 23.83 -15.45 16.42
CA LYS A 296 24.12 -15.28 14.98
C LYS A 296 24.54 -13.86 14.65
N ALA A 297 25.70 -13.76 13.99
CA ALA A 297 26.11 -12.51 13.37
C ALA A 297 25.12 -12.09 12.28
N LEU A 298 24.88 -10.77 12.13
CA LEU A 298 23.92 -10.22 11.16
C LEU A 298 24.27 -10.60 9.72
N ASP A 299 25.57 -10.69 9.41
CA ASP A 299 26.07 -11.13 8.12
C ASP A 299 25.64 -12.58 7.80
N SER A 300 25.72 -13.48 8.77
CA SER A 300 25.24 -14.87 8.61
C SER A 300 23.72 -14.95 8.38
N ILE A 301 22.96 -14.05 9.03
CA ILE A 301 21.52 -13.94 8.83
C ILE A 301 21.22 -13.45 7.40
N ALA A 302 22.00 -12.47 6.92
CA ALA A 302 21.86 -11.92 5.59
C ALA A 302 22.12 -13.01 4.52
N HIS A 303 23.22 -13.75 4.63
CA HIS A 303 23.51 -14.88 3.74
C HIS A 303 22.40 -15.93 3.74
N GLN A 304 21.84 -16.27 4.90
CA GLN A 304 20.73 -17.22 5.02
C GLN A 304 19.48 -16.74 4.26
N PHE A 305 19.15 -15.44 4.34
CA PHE A 305 18.01 -14.87 3.59
C PHE A 305 18.27 -14.92 2.08
N VAL A 306 19.47 -14.55 1.64
CA VAL A 306 19.85 -14.61 0.23
C VAL A 306 19.73 -16.04 -0.31
N GLU A 307 20.31 -17.02 0.36
CA GLU A 307 20.28 -18.44 -0.03
C GLU A 307 18.84 -18.94 -0.22
N VAL A 308 17.95 -18.67 0.72
CA VAL A 308 16.57 -19.15 0.67
C VAL A 308 15.73 -18.46 -0.41
N THR A 309 16.06 -17.21 -0.73
CA THR A 309 15.33 -16.41 -1.72
C THR A 309 15.91 -16.51 -3.13
N THR A 310 17.04 -17.19 -3.29
CA THR A 310 17.62 -17.54 -4.59
C THR A 310 17.14 -18.92 -4.99
N PHE A 311 16.34 -19.04 -6.04
CA PHE A 311 15.75 -20.31 -6.46
C PHE A 311 15.21 -20.26 -7.90
N ASP A 312 15.12 -21.43 -8.52
CA ASP A 312 14.49 -21.58 -9.83
C ASP A 312 12.97 -21.64 -9.69
N TRP A 313 12.29 -20.73 -10.34
CA TRP A 313 10.83 -20.71 -10.46
C TRP A 313 10.41 -21.27 -11.82
N ARG A 314 9.53 -22.28 -11.80
CA ARG A 314 9.07 -22.96 -13.00
C ARG A 314 7.63 -22.61 -13.29
N LYS A 315 7.36 -22.11 -14.48
CA LYS A 315 6.00 -21.86 -14.96
C LYS A 315 5.89 -22.18 -16.45
N ALA A 316 4.87 -22.98 -16.82
CA ALA A 316 4.76 -23.54 -18.17
C ALA A 316 6.06 -24.27 -18.58
N ASN A 317 6.69 -23.85 -19.67
CA ASN A 317 7.94 -24.43 -20.18
C ASN A 317 9.18 -23.58 -19.83
N SER A 318 9.03 -22.55 -19.01
CA SER A 318 10.12 -21.63 -18.66
C SER A 318 10.61 -21.87 -17.24
N ILE A 319 11.92 -21.74 -17.06
CA ILE A 319 12.60 -21.74 -15.76
C ILE A 319 13.23 -20.36 -15.62
N LEU A 320 12.84 -19.63 -14.57
CA LEU A 320 13.43 -18.34 -14.24
C LEU A 320 14.19 -18.44 -12.92
N HIS A 321 15.41 -17.97 -12.94
CA HIS A 321 16.21 -17.84 -11.73
C HIS A 321 15.77 -16.60 -10.97
N ILE A 322 15.20 -16.78 -9.78
CA ILE A 322 14.68 -15.70 -8.92
C ILE A 322 15.69 -15.41 -7.84
N SER A 323 15.95 -14.12 -7.65
CA SER A 323 16.80 -13.61 -6.59
C SER A 323 16.18 -12.37 -5.94
N ALA A 324 16.65 -12.03 -4.75
CA ALA A 324 16.25 -10.82 -4.06
C ALA A 324 17.47 -10.04 -3.58
N VAL A 325 17.28 -8.74 -3.40
CA VAL A 325 18.27 -7.85 -2.81
C VAL A 325 17.79 -7.41 -1.45
N PHE A 326 18.73 -7.29 -0.49
CA PHE A 326 18.41 -6.95 0.89
C PHE A 326 19.18 -5.72 1.37
N GLY A 327 18.52 -4.90 2.17
CA GLY A 327 19.14 -3.83 2.93
C GLY A 327 18.84 -3.98 4.41
N PHE A 328 19.86 -3.95 5.25
CA PHE A 328 19.76 -4.15 6.69
C PHE A 328 20.09 -2.88 7.45
N ASP A 329 19.28 -2.50 8.45
CA ASP A 329 19.61 -1.49 9.46
C ASP A 329 19.77 -2.19 10.82
N PRO A 330 21.00 -2.35 11.34
CA PRO A 330 21.28 -3.06 12.58
C PRO A 330 20.68 -2.34 13.79
N PRO A 331 20.66 -2.97 14.99
CA PRO A 331 20.29 -2.34 16.25
C PRO A 331 21.01 -1.01 16.47
N CYS A 332 20.33 -0.06 17.10
CA CYS A 332 20.87 1.28 17.35
C CYS A 332 20.88 1.57 18.85
N GLU A 333 22.02 2.01 19.39
CA GLU A 333 22.17 2.38 20.80
C GLU A 333 21.40 3.66 21.18
N GLN A 334 21.04 4.49 20.22
CA GLN A 334 20.30 5.73 20.46
C GLN A 334 18.82 5.48 20.69
N GLN A 335 18.31 5.92 21.80
CA GLN A 335 16.99 5.60 22.39
C GLN A 335 15.75 5.89 21.54
N ILE A 336 15.81 6.63 20.45
CA ILE A 336 14.59 7.01 19.70
C ILE A 336 14.93 7.22 18.22
N ALA A 337 14.98 6.16 17.46
CA ALA A 337 14.76 6.34 16.03
C ALA A 337 13.31 5.90 15.72
N GLU A 338 12.51 6.82 15.18
CA GLU A 338 11.26 6.43 14.53
C GLU A 338 11.56 5.32 13.52
N TRP A 339 10.70 4.31 13.45
CA TRP A 339 10.91 3.18 12.54
C TRP A 339 11.10 3.64 11.09
N SER A 340 10.46 4.76 10.69
CA SER A 340 10.57 5.37 9.36
C SER A 340 12.00 5.80 9.02
N VAL A 341 12.74 6.38 9.97
CA VAL A 341 14.13 6.78 9.79
C VAL A 341 15.02 5.55 9.64
N ARG A 342 14.78 4.53 10.43
CA ARG A 342 15.52 3.27 10.37
C ARG A 342 15.21 2.50 9.08
N HIS A 343 13.95 2.51 8.64
CA HIS A 343 13.56 1.96 7.33
C HIS A 343 14.28 2.69 6.18
N GLN A 344 14.38 4.03 6.22
CA GLN A 344 15.16 4.77 5.22
C GLN A 344 16.64 4.38 5.20
N ARG A 345 17.23 4.01 6.37
CA ARG A 345 18.61 3.51 6.43
C ARG A 345 18.72 2.11 5.79
N ALA A 346 17.79 1.21 6.09
CA ALA A 346 17.72 -0.10 5.43
C ALA A 346 17.49 0.03 3.92
N HIS A 347 16.61 0.94 3.49
CA HIS A 347 16.34 1.19 2.07
C HIS A 347 17.55 1.80 1.34
N ARG A 348 18.37 2.65 2.01
CA ARG A 348 19.64 3.10 1.44
C ARG A 348 20.62 1.94 1.23
N ALA A 349 20.68 1.02 2.20
CA ALA A 349 21.51 -0.18 2.07
C ALA A 349 21.00 -1.07 0.90
N LEU A 350 19.68 -1.23 0.75
CA LEU A 350 19.07 -1.93 -0.39
C LEU A 350 19.44 -1.25 -1.72
N ALA A 351 19.31 0.06 -1.80
CA ALA A 351 19.64 0.82 -3.00
C ALA A 351 21.11 0.65 -3.40
N GLN A 352 22.03 0.67 -2.42
CA GLN A 352 23.45 0.44 -2.70
C GLN A 352 23.71 -1.01 -3.16
N ALA A 353 23.01 -2.00 -2.57
CA ALA A 353 23.13 -3.38 -2.99
C ALA A 353 22.67 -3.57 -4.46
N HIS A 354 21.58 -2.90 -4.86
CA HIS A 354 21.16 -2.87 -6.27
C HIS A 354 22.20 -2.25 -7.18
N LEU A 355 22.84 -1.16 -6.73
CA LEU A 355 23.80 -0.41 -7.54
C LEU A 355 25.09 -1.17 -7.82
N GLU A 356 25.53 -1.95 -6.85
CA GLU A 356 26.78 -2.71 -6.94
C GLU A 356 26.56 -4.19 -7.32
N ASP A 357 25.32 -4.51 -7.68
CA ASP A 357 24.89 -5.88 -7.99
C ASP A 357 25.20 -6.89 -6.86
N GLN A 358 25.22 -6.40 -5.61
CA GLN A 358 25.41 -7.25 -4.44
C GLN A 358 24.09 -7.79 -3.93
N PRO A 359 24.09 -8.98 -3.30
CA PRO A 359 22.86 -9.57 -2.76
C PRO A 359 22.34 -8.80 -1.53
N PHE A 360 23.21 -8.15 -0.78
CA PHE A 360 22.80 -7.34 0.37
C PHE A 360 23.85 -6.31 0.78
N TYR A 361 23.38 -5.31 1.54
CA TYR A 361 24.22 -4.39 2.32
C TYR A 361 23.66 -4.19 3.72
N ILE A 362 24.58 -4.01 4.69
CA ILE A 362 24.25 -3.65 6.07
C ILE A 362 24.58 -2.17 6.27
N ASN A 363 23.62 -1.39 6.75
CA ASN A 363 23.81 0.02 7.07
C ASN A 363 24.80 0.14 8.24
N GLY A 364 26.00 0.58 7.95
CA GLY A 364 27.09 0.70 8.89
C GLY A 364 28.10 1.76 8.45
N GLU A 365 29.26 1.74 9.08
CA GLU A 365 30.36 2.66 8.74
C GLU A 365 30.86 2.43 7.30
N GLU A 366 30.93 1.18 6.90
CA GLU A 366 31.37 0.81 5.55
C GLU A 366 30.44 1.34 4.46
N LEU A 367 29.13 1.19 4.61
CA LEU A 367 28.17 1.75 3.66
C LEU A 367 28.26 3.28 3.62
N ARG A 368 28.39 3.93 4.78
CA ARG A 368 28.54 5.40 4.83
C ARG A 368 29.81 5.85 4.13
N ARG A 369 30.93 5.11 4.33
CA ARG A 369 32.19 5.35 3.63
C ARG A 369 32.00 5.21 2.11
N ARG A 370 31.38 4.12 1.64
CA ARG A 370 31.10 3.90 0.21
C ARG A 370 30.25 5.00 -0.42
N ILE A 371 29.19 5.43 0.27
CA ILE A 371 28.34 6.53 -0.21
C ILE A 371 29.14 7.84 -0.29
N ALA A 372 30.02 8.09 0.68
CA ALA A 372 30.89 9.27 0.65
C ALA A 372 31.91 9.20 -0.49
N GLU A 373 32.54 8.04 -0.71
CA GLU A 373 33.44 7.78 -1.84
C GLU A 373 32.72 7.95 -3.19
N ASP A 374 31.49 7.41 -3.35
CA ASP A 374 30.69 7.63 -4.56
C ASP A 374 30.40 9.11 -4.79
N GLY A 375 30.17 9.87 -3.72
CA GLY A 375 30.02 11.32 -3.79
C GLY A 375 31.30 12.03 -4.27
N GLN A 376 32.47 11.59 -3.82
CA GLN A 376 33.77 12.12 -4.29
C GLN A 376 34.03 11.76 -5.76
N ILE A 377 33.78 10.50 -6.15
CA ILE A 377 33.91 10.06 -7.54
C ILE A 377 32.94 10.85 -8.45
N HIS A 378 31.70 11.03 -8.02
CA HIS A 378 30.70 11.84 -8.74
C HIS A 378 31.20 13.27 -8.98
N ALA A 379 31.67 13.96 -7.93
CA ALA A 379 32.19 15.30 -8.07
C ALA A 379 33.39 15.35 -9.02
N GLY A 380 34.31 14.37 -8.92
CA GLY A 380 35.45 14.23 -9.81
C GLY A 380 35.06 13.99 -11.26
N LEU A 381 34.05 13.14 -11.53
CA LEU A 381 33.54 12.88 -12.89
C LEU A 381 32.94 14.15 -13.52
N ILE A 382 32.15 14.92 -12.76
CA ILE A 382 31.61 16.19 -13.26
C ILE A 382 32.74 17.15 -13.64
N GLN A 383 33.75 17.33 -12.77
CA GLN A 383 34.90 18.19 -13.05
C GLN A 383 35.65 17.69 -14.28
N PHE A 384 35.91 16.39 -14.38
CA PHE A 384 36.60 15.80 -15.53
C PHE A 384 35.88 16.06 -16.86
N PHE A 385 34.58 15.81 -16.95
CA PHE A 385 33.81 16.06 -18.18
C PHE A 385 33.62 17.54 -18.50
N ASN A 386 33.70 18.43 -17.50
CA ASN A 386 33.72 19.87 -17.69
C ASN A 386 35.11 20.41 -18.06
N GLN A 387 36.15 19.55 -18.16
CA GLN A 387 37.54 19.94 -18.42
C GLN A 387 38.12 20.84 -17.31
N GLU A 388 37.63 20.69 -16.10
CA GLU A 388 38.12 21.36 -14.88
C GLU A 388 39.22 20.52 -14.23
N ALA A 389 40.17 21.17 -13.56
CA ALA A 389 41.17 20.46 -12.77
C ALA A 389 40.47 19.78 -11.59
N GLY A 390 40.62 18.47 -11.45
CA GLY A 390 39.96 17.66 -10.43
C GLY A 390 40.81 16.47 -9.99
N PRO A 391 40.40 15.78 -8.91
CA PRO A 391 41.14 14.67 -8.34
C PRO A 391 41.03 13.37 -9.11
N LEU A 392 40.22 13.32 -10.19
CA LEU A 392 39.92 12.10 -10.93
C LEU A 392 40.55 12.14 -12.32
N SER A 393 41.16 11.04 -12.71
CA SER A 393 41.68 10.82 -14.06
C SER A 393 41.12 9.53 -14.65
N LEU A 394 40.77 9.58 -15.95
CA LEU A 394 40.40 8.42 -16.74
C LEU A 394 41.49 8.18 -17.78
N HIS A 395 41.81 6.89 -18.02
CA HIS A 395 42.74 6.48 -19.08
C HIS A 395 42.35 5.08 -19.59
N LEU A 396 42.94 4.68 -20.72
CA LEU A 396 42.72 3.38 -21.33
C LEU A 396 43.92 2.47 -21.11
N VAL A 397 43.65 1.17 -20.99
CA VAL A 397 44.63 0.13 -21.20
C VAL A 397 44.11 -0.84 -22.24
N TYR A 398 45.01 -1.51 -22.93
CA TYR A 398 44.70 -2.36 -24.05
C TYR A 398 45.01 -3.83 -23.69
N GLN A 399 44.05 -4.71 -23.84
CA GLN A 399 44.28 -6.13 -23.69
C GLN A 399 44.29 -6.82 -25.05
N PRO A 400 45.46 -7.39 -25.48
CA PRO A 400 45.55 -8.04 -26.77
C PRO A 400 44.62 -9.22 -26.92
N ILE A 401 44.00 -9.30 -28.11
CA ILE A 401 43.22 -10.47 -28.57
C ILE A 401 44.08 -11.17 -29.64
N VAL A 402 44.34 -12.44 -29.42
CA VAL A 402 45.26 -13.22 -30.27
C VAL A 402 44.55 -14.36 -30.95
N SER A 403 45.13 -14.91 -32.01
CA SER A 403 44.64 -16.10 -32.66
C SER A 403 44.86 -17.33 -31.77
N ALA A 404 43.84 -18.19 -31.61
CA ALA A 404 43.97 -19.45 -30.87
C ALA A 404 45.00 -20.40 -31.52
N VAL A 405 45.24 -20.25 -32.82
CA VAL A 405 46.22 -21.09 -33.57
C VAL A 405 47.66 -20.60 -33.35
N ASN A 406 47.86 -19.29 -33.22
CA ASN A 406 49.20 -18.72 -33.07
C ASN A 406 49.14 -17.53 -32.11
N ARG A 407 49.68 -17.72 -30.90
CA ARG A 407 49.73 -16.71 -29.84
C ARG A 407 50.45 -15.39 -30.24
N GLN A 408 51.41 -15.48 -31.16
CA GLN A 408 52.14 -14.31 -31.67
C GLN A 408 51.32 -13.49 -32.68
N PHE A 409 50.18 -14.03 -33.13
CA PHE A 409 49.34 -13.32 -34.09
C PHE A 409 48.26 -12.49 -33.35
N VAL A 410 48.59 -11.24 -33.07
CA VAL A 410 47.65 -10.26 -32.44
C VAL A 410 46.66 -9.81 -33.51
N THR A 411 45.39 -10.10 -33.30
CA THR A 411 44.25 -9.74 -34.17
C THR A 411 43.60 -8.44 -33.80
N GLY A 412 43.82 -7.93 -32.60
CA GLY A 412 43.26 -6.72 -32.08
C GLY A 412 43.56 -6.54 -30.59
N ALA A 413 42.88 -5.62 -29.98
CA ALA A 413 42.88 -5.45 -28.52
C ALA A 413 41.53 -4.89 -28.04
N GLU A 414 41.19 -5.15 -26.82
CA GLU A 414 40.09 -4.50 -26.15
C GLU A 414 40.58 -3.28 -25.38
N ALA A 415 39.91 -2.12 -25.58
CA ALA A 415 40.16 -0.88 -24.86
C ALA A 415 39.37 -0.90 -23.52
N LEU A 416 40.10 -0.97 -22.45
CA LEU A 416 39.57 -1.15 -21.09
C LEU A 416 39.74 0.14 -20.30
N LEU A 417 38.64 0.71 -19.80
CA LEU A 417 38.64 1.88 -18.92
C LEU A 417 39.42 1.63 -17.63
N ARG A 418 40.22 2.61 -17.23
CA ARG A 418 40.84 2.71 -15.90
C ARG A 418 40.51 4.07 -15.30
N CYS A 419 40.26 4.08 -14.01
CA CYS A 419 40.00 5.30 -13.27
C CYS A 419 40.89 5.36 -12.03
N TRP A 420 41.49 6.52 -11.82
CA TRP A 420 42.29 6.80 -10.64
C TRP A 420 41.79 8.07 -9.96
N HIS A 421 41.63 8.02 -8.65
CA HIS A 421 41.28 9.18 -7.85
C HIS A 421 42.41 9.48 -6.86
N GLU A 422 42.81 10.73 -6.69
CA GLU A 422 43.97 11.11 -5.87
C GLU A 422 43.88 10.58 -4.43
N GLU A 423 42.71 10.65 -3.81
CA GLU A 423 42.50 10.18 -2.43
C GLU A 423 42.09 8.70 -2.34
N LEU A 424 41.30 8.19 -3.28
CA LEU A 424 40.75 6.85 -3.21
C LEU A 424 41.60 5.80 -3.93
N GLY A 425 42.59 6.22 -4.74
CA GLY A 425 43.39 5.34 -5.55
C GLY A 425 42.65 4.78 -6.77
N PHE A 426 42.86 3.49 -7.05
CA PHE A 426 42.19 2.81 -8.17
C PHE A 426 40.69 2.67 -7.92
N VAL A 427 39.88 3.16 -8.86
CA VAL A 427 38.43 3.03 -8.85
C VAL A 427 38.04 1.97 -9.89
N PRO A 428 37.33 0.89 -9.53
CA PRO A 428 36.92 -0.16 -10.46
C PRO A 428 36.05 0.42 -11.61
N PRO A 429 36.30 0.03 -12.87
CA PRO A 429 35.57 0.53 -14.03
C PRO A 429 34.07 0.40 -13.92
N ASN A 430 33.56 -0.73 -13.44
CA ASN A 430 32.13 -0.97 -13.25
C ASN A 430 31.50 0.05 -12.31
N ARG A 431 32.22 0.49 -11.27
CA ARG A 431 31.74 1.53 -10.35
C ARG A 431 31.62 2.88 -11.06
N VAL A 432 32.57 3.22 -11.93
CA VAL A 432 32.55 4.46 -12.74
C VAL A 432 31.40 4.44 -13.73
N VAL A 433 31.23 3.36 -14.50
CA VAL A 433 30.17 3.20 -15.49
C VAL A 433 28.79 3.31 -14.81
N ASN A 434 28.56 2.56 -13.73
CA ASN A 434 27.32 2.61 -12.98
C ASN A 434 27.01 4.01 -12.42
N LEU A 435 28.03 4.72 -11.93
CA LEU A 435 27.86 6.10 -11.47
C LEU A 435 27.52 7.04 -12.63
N CYS A 436 28.20 6.93 -13.79
CA CYS A 436 27.89 7.73 -14.97
C CYS A 436 26.47 7.49 -15.47
N GLU A 437 25.98 6.26 -15.50
CA GLU A 437 24.61 5.94 -15.92
C GLU A 437 23.57 6.59 -14.97
N ARG A 438 23.75 6.45 -13.66
CA ARG A 438 22.86 7.05 -12.65
C ARG A 438 22.80 8.57 -12.72
N LEU A 439 23.89 9.19 -13.08
CA LEU A 439 24.04 10.65 -13.13
C LEU A 439 23.69 11.24 -14.50
N GLY A 440 23.31 10.40 -15.46
CA GLY A 440 23.07 10.83 -16.84
C GLY A 440 24.33 11.24 -17.60
N LEU A 441 25.52 10.81 -17.11
CA LEU A 441 26.83 11.09 -17.71
C LEU A 441 27.29 9.97 -18.68
N GLY A 442 26.47 8.94 -18.91
CA GLY A 442 26.84 7.79 -19.76
C GLY A 442 27.21 8.19 -21.17
N ILE A 443 26.50 9.15 -21.77
CA ILE A 443 26.85 9.69 -23.10
C ILE A 443 28.18 10.43 -23.05
N ASN A 444 28.47 11.20 -22.01
CA ASN A 444 29.74 11.92 -21.85
C ASN A 444 30.91 10.95 -21.76
N LEU A 445 30.74 9.88 -20.94
CA LEU A 445 31.74 8.82 -20.82
C LEU A 445 32.01 8.14 -22.17
N GLY A 446 30.96 7.79 -22.92
CA GLY A 446 31.11 7.15 -24.21
C GLY A 446 31.78 8.03 -25.25
N ARG A 447 31.40 9.32 -25.35
CA ARG A 447 32.06 10.27 -26.26
C ARG A 447 33.54 10.48 -25.90
N TRP A 448 33.86 10.59 -24.61
CA TRP A 448 35.25 10.65 -24.15
C TRP A 448 36.02 9.37 -24.53
N LEU A 449 35.45 8.19 -24.33
CA LEU A 449 36.03 6.90 -24.69
C LEU A 449 36.37 6.86 -26.21
N PHE A 450 35.48 7.29 -27.08
CA PHE A 450 35.72 7.35 -28.51
C PHE A 450 36.85 8.34 -28.90
N GLN A 451 36.86 9.52 -28.26
CA GLN A 451 37.91 10.51 -28.48
C GLN A 451 39.28 9.98 -28.03
N GLU A 452 39.34 9.30 -26.89
CA GLU A 452 40.58 8.76 -26.36
C GLU A 452 41.10 7.60 -27.22
N VAL A 453 40.22 6.65 -27.60
CA VAL A 453 40.60 5.59 -28.55
C VAL A 453 41.12 6.17 -29.84
N ALA A 454 40.44 7.19 -30.42
CA ALA A 454 40.90 7.84 -31.62
C ALA A 454 42.26 8.56 -31.46
N SER A 455 42.45 9.22 -30.33
CA SER A 455 43.71 9.93 -30.01
C SER A 455 44.88 8.96 -29.85
N GLU A 456 44.69 7.92 -28.98
CA GLU A 456 45.74 6.99 -28.61
C GLU A 456 46.10 6.03 -29.75
N THR A 457 45.10 5.53 -30.52
CA THR A 457 45.34 4.45 -31.48
C THR A 457 45.60 4.95 -32.91
N ARG A 458 45.42 6.25 -33.18
CA ARG A 458 45.71 6.84 -34.51
C ARG A 458 47.12 6.50 -34.99
N TYR A 459 48.12 6.58 -34.12
CA TYR A 459 49.50 6.24 -34.41
C TYR A 459 49.66 4.78 -34.84
N LEU A 460 48.97 3.83 -34.18
CA LEU A 460 49.00 2.40 -34.51
C LEU A 460 48.58 2.16 -35.97
N TYR A 461 47.51 2.80 -36.41
CA TYR A 461 47.00 2.60 -37.78
C TYR A 461 47.77 3.37 -38.84
N GLN A 462 48.16 4.63 -38.56
CA GLN A 462 48.77 5.49 -39.56
C GLN A 462 50.28 5.27 -39.68
N GLN A 463 50.98 5.06 -38.58
CA GLN A 463 52.45 4.99 -38.55
C GLN A 463 52.96 3.54 -38.49
N LEU A 464 52.33 2.67 -37.69
CA LEU A 464 52.77 1.28 -37.59
C LEU A 464 52.13 0.37 -38.63
N GLY A 465 51.08 0.83 -39.32
CA GLY A 465 50.36 0.00 -40.29
C GLY A 465 49.59 -1.13 -39.65
N PHE A 466 49.22 -1.00 -38.38
CA PHE A 466 48.43 -2.03 -37.68
C PHE A 466 47.10 -2.26 -38.42
N ARG A 467 46.68 -3.52 -38.51
CA ARG A 467 45.47 -3.97 -39.24
C ARG A 467 44.48 -4.74 -38.37
N GLY A 468 44.73 -4.81 -37.05
CA GLY A 468 43.82 -5.43 -36.10
C GLY A 468 42.63 -4.55 -35.78
N ASN A 469 41.73 -5.06 -34.91
CA ASN A 469 40.57 -4.30 -34.41
C ASN A 469 40.83 -3.77 -33.01
N ILE A 470 40.26 -2.61 -32.69
CA ILE A 470 40.11 -2.14 -31.33
C ILE A 470 38.65 -2.33 -30.91
N SER A 471 38.46 -3.18 -29.89
CA SER A 471 37.15 -3.42 -29.30
C SER A 471 36.83 -2.35 -28.27
N ILE A 472 35.58 -1.82 -28.31
CA ILE A 472 35.09 -0.74 -27.47
C ILE A 472 33.77 -1.15 -26.84
N ASN A 473 33.73 -1.19 -25.53
CA ASN A 473 32.52 -1.49 -24.76
C ASN A 473 31.50 -0.34 -24.87
N LEU A 474 30.27 -0.67 -25.27
CA LEU A 474 29.16 0.28 -25.34
C LEU A 474 28.33 0.21 -24.06
N ASN A 475 28.17 1.35 -23.40
CA ASN A 475 27.21 1.42 -22.29
C ASN A 475 25.77 1.61 -22.83
N PRO A 476 24.72 1.21 -22.06
CA PRO A 476 23.32 1.29 -22.50
C PRO A 476 22.88 2.70 -22.94
N ALA A 477 23.40 3.74 -22.30
CA ALA A 477 23.04 5.14 -22.60
C ALA A 477 23.48 5.58 -24.00
N MET A 478 24.44 4.88 -24.60
CA MET A 478 24.93 5.16 -25.95
C MET A 478 24.12 4.48 -27.05
N LEU A 479 23.33 3.46 -26.74
CA LEU A 479 22.54 2.68 -27.71
C LEU A 479 21.34 3.47 -28.23
N THR A 480 21.61 4.59 -28.86
CA THR A 480 20.65 5.53 -29.45
C THR A 480 20.99 5.83 -30.89
N ASP A 481 20.07 6.44 -31.63
CA ASP A 481 20.34 6.88 -33.02
C ASP A 481 21.54 7.79 -33.17
N LYS A 482 21.89 8.54 -32.10
CA LYS A 482 23.10 9.41 -32.09
C LYS A 482 24.42 8.65 -32.15
N LEU A 483 24.42 7.35 -31.78
CA LEU A 483 25.65 6.55 -31.80
C LEU A 483 26.31 6.56 -33.20
N VAL A 484 25.50 6.54 -34.26
CA VAL A 484 26.02 6.56 -35.64
C VAL A 484 26.78 7.85 -35.92
N ASP A 485 26.25 8.99 -35.47
CA ASP A 485 26.88 10.29 -35.64
C ASP A 485 28.13 10.40 -34.77
N ASP A 486 28.07 9.97 -33.51
CA ASP A 486 29.22 9.99 -32.60
C ASP A 486 30.37 9.10 -33.11
N VAL A 487 30.07 7.91 -33.62
CA VAL A 487 31.06 6.98 -34.19
C VAL A 487 31.71 7.62 -35.43
N LYS A 488 30.92 8.22 -36.29
CA LYS A 488 31.45 8.92 -37.48
C LYS A 488 32.34 10.09 -37.09
N GLU A 489 31.85 11.00 -36.27
CA GLU A 489 32.54 12.22 -35.86
C GLU A 489 33.80 11.92 -35.04
N LEU A 490 33.71 11.05 -34.02
CA LEU A 490 34.76 10.91 -33.01
C LEU A 490 35.80 9.85 -33.37
N LEU A 491 35.41 8.78 -34.05
CA LEU A 491 36.30 7.68 -34.41
C LEU A 491 36.76 7.78 -35.87
N ILE A 492 35.84 7.78 -36.85
CA ILE A 492 36.19 7.70 -38.26
C ILE A 492 36.87 9.00 -38.74
N ASP A 493 36.22 10.15 -38.49
CA ASP A 493 36.80 11.45 -38.81
C ASP A 493 38.00 11.76 -37.89
N GLY A 494 38.06 11.11 -36.70
CA GLY A 494 39.22 11.09 -35.82
C GLY A 494 40.44 10.33 -36.37
N GLY A 495 40.29 9.62 -37.50
CA GLY A 495 41.37 8.95 -38.22
C GLY A 495 41.48 7.44 -37.96
N ILE A 496 40.49 6.79 -37.34
CA ILE A 496 40.39 5.34 -37.19
C ILE A 496 39.63 4.77 -38.39
N PRO A 497 40.16 3.80 -39.14
CA PRO A 497 39.41 3.17 -40.22
C PRO A 497 38.22 2.35 -39.65
N PRO A 498 37.04 2.41 -40.30
CA PRO A 498 35.86 1.68 -39.78
C PRO A 498 36.11 0.19 -39.51
N SER A 499 36.87 -0.47 -40.39
CA SER A 499 37.21 -1.91 -40.25
C SER A 499 38.09 -2.25 -39.05
N ALA A 500 38.68 -1.23 -38.42
CA ALA A 500 39.50 -1.38 -37.22
C ALA A 500 38.70 -1.20 -35.93
N ILE A 501 37.40 -0.97 -36.01
CA ILE A 501 36.52 -0.79 -34.85
C ILE A 501 35.67 -2.03 -34.67
N CYS A 502 35.64 -2.55 -33.45
CA CYS A 502 34.67 -3.55 -32.98
C CYS A 502 33.89 -2.97 -31.81
N MET A 503 32.58 -2.92 -31.91
CA MET A 503 31.71 -2.47 -30.81
C MET A 503 31.23 -3.69 -30.01
N GLU A 504 31.38 -3.62 -28.70
CA GLU A 504 30.96 -4.71 -27.80
C GLU A 504 29.68 -4.32 -27.06
N ILE A 505 28.68 -5.19 -27.09
CA ILE A 505 27.41 -5.04 -26.40
C ILE A 505 27.18 -6.26 -25.52
N THR A 506 26.76 -6.04 -24.27
CA THR A 506 26.45 -7.13 -23.35
C THR A 506 25.14 -7.82 -23.72
N GLU A 507 25.03 -9.07 -23.32
CA GLU A 507 23.85 -9.90 -23.51
C GLU A 507 22.56 -9.23 -23.01
N ASP A 508 22.59 -8.66 -21.80
CA ASP A 508 21.43 -8.01 -21.18
C ASP A 508 20.96 -6.80 -21.98
N ASN A 509 21.89 -6.00 -22.48
CA ASN A 509 21.59 -4.82 -23.30
C ASN A 509 20.94 -5.21 -24.63
N ALA A 510 21.44 -6.27 -25.26
CA ALA A 510 20.89 -6.79 -26.50
C ALA A 510 19.46 -7.34 -26.35
N ALA A 511 19.14 -7.91 -25.19
CA ALA A 511 17.82 -8.50 -24.91
C ALA A 511 16.72 -7.46 -24.65
N LEU A 512 17.06 -6.29 -24.07
CA LEU A 512 16.07 -5.29 -23.66
C LEU A 512 15.33 -4.62 -24.83
N GLU A 513 16.01 -4.31 -25.92
CA GLU A 513 15.45 -3.62 -27.10
C GLU A 513 15.95 -4.25 -28.42
N PHE A 514 15.82 -5.54 -28.54
CA PHE A 514 16.40 -6.37 -29.60
C PHE A 514 16.23 -5.80 -31.03
N ARG A 515 15.04 -5.31 -31.40
CA ARG A 515 14.78 -4.82 -32.77
C ARG A 515 15.49 -3.51 -33.06
N SER A 516 15.46 -2.56 -32.12
CA SER A 516 16.13 -1.26 -32.28
C SER A 516 17.64 -1.42 -32.30
N ILE A 517 18.18 -2.29 -31.46
CA ILE A 517 19.61 -2.60 -31.41
C ILE A 517 20.08 -3.26 -32.73
N ASN A 518 19.36 -4.24 -33.26
CA ASN A 518 19.71 -4.84 -34.55
C ASN A 518 19.70 -3.84 -35.71
N GLN A 519 18.75 -2.92 -35.75
CA GLN A 519 18.74 -1.85 -36.75
C GLN A 519 19.95 -0.92 -36.62
N LEU A 520 20.35 -0.60 -35.38
CA LEU A 520 21.54 0.19 -35.10
C LEU A 520 22.83 -0.53 -35.56
N ILE A 521 22.94 -1.84 -35.20
CA ILE A 521 24.04 -2.69 -35.64
C ILE A 521 24.13 -2.71 -37.19
N GLU A 522 23.03 -2.91 -37.91
CA GLU A 522 23.02 -2.96 -39.37
C GLU A 522 23.52 -1.63 -40.00
N ARG A 523 23.09 -0.49 -39.44
CA ARG A 523 23.55 0.83 -39.90
C ARG A 523 25.06 1.02 -39.73
N LEU A 524 25.60 0.66 -38.57
CA LEU A 524 27.04 0.77 -38.28
C LEU A 524 27.87 -0.28 -39.04
N LYS A 525 27.37 -1.49 -39.24
CA LYS A 525 28.00 -2.50 -40.11
C LYS A 525 28.05 -2.05 -41.56
N ALA A 526 27.06 -1.32 -42.06
CA ALA A 526 27.10 -0.73 -43.40
C ALA A 526 28.23 0.31 -43.56
N MET A 527 28.75 0.89 -42.46
CA MET A 527 29.94 1.73 -42.43
C MET A 527 31.25 0.95 -42.35
N GLY A 528 31.21 -0.34 -42.15
CA GLY A 528 32.38 -1.22 -42.04
C GLY A 528 32.81 -1.57 -40.60
N ILE A 529 31.99 -1.24 -39.60
CA ILE A 529 32.26 -1.51 -38.19
C ILE A 529 31.82 -2.94 -37.88
N SER A 530 32.59 -3.66 -37.08
CA SER A 530 32.23 -5.01 -36.56
C SER A 530 31.61 -4.94 -35.17
N PHE A 531 30.84 -5.97 -34.82
CA PHE A 531 30.18 -6.08 -33.53
C PHE A 531 30.52 -7.40 -32.83
N ALA A 532 30.63 -7.34 -31.51
CA ALA A 532 30.75 -8.51 -30.63
C ALA A 532 29.64 -8.52 -29.58
N LEU A 533 29.09 -9.71 -29.31
CA LEU A 533 28.25 -9.96 -28.14
C LEU A 533 29.15 -10.36 -26.99
N ASP A 534 29.09 -9.60 -25.89
CA ASP A 534 29.94 -9.76 -24.71
C ASP A 534 29.21 -10.45 -23.55
N ASP A 535 30.00 -11.01 -22.62
CA ASP A 535 29.53 -11.68 -21.39
C ASP A 535 28.56 -12.85 -21.67
N PHE A 536 28.70 -13.55 -22.81
CA PHE A 536 27.79 -14.61 -23.18
C PHE A 536 27.75 -15.72 -22.14
N GLY A 537 26.53 -15.99 -21.61
CA GLY A 537 26.20 -17.03 -20.65
C GLY A 537 26.16 -16.63 -19.19
N THR A 538 26.40 -15.36 -18.87
CA THR A 538 26.22 -14.84 -17.52
C THR A 538 24.80 -14.30 -17.28
N GLY A 539 24.01 -14.12 -18.35
CA GLY A 539 22.66 -13.54 -18.34
C GLY A 539 21.54 -14.52 -18.73
N HIS A 540 20.46 -13.99 -19.25
CA HIS A 540 19.21 -14.70 -19.56
C HIS A 540 19.04 -15.04 -21.06
N SER A 541 20.12 -15.34 -21.79
CA SER A 541 20.02 -15.57 -23.22
C SER A 541 19.14 -16.74 -23.60
N SER A 542 18.15 -16.45 -24.42
CA SER A 542 17.63 -17.49 -25.29
C SER A 542 18.55 -17.64 -26.50
N LEU A 543 18.93 -18.86 -26.85
CA LEU A 543 19.70 -19.18 -28.06
C LEU A 543 19.07 -18.54 -29.33
N GLU A 544 17.81 -18.19 -29.31
CA GLU A 544 17.08 -17.57 -30.38
C GLU A 544 17.59 -16.14 -30.63
N TYR A 545 17.88 -15.35 -29.58
CA TYR A 545 18.43 -14.00 -29.72
C TYR A 545 19.84 -14.02 -30.30
N VAL A 546 20.67 -14.93 -29.86
CA VAL A 546 22.06 -15.07 -30.37
C VAL A 546 22.06 -15.32 -31.86
N ARG A 547 21.16 -16.18 -32.36
CA ARG A 547 21.04 -16.48 -33.80
C ARG A 547 20.54 -15.29 -34.62
N GLU A 548 19.70 -14.47 -34.06
CA GLU A 548 19.08 -13.33 -34.78
C GLU A 548 19.88 -12.03 -34.70
N LEU A 549 20.82 -11.92 -33.74
CA LEU A 549 21.73 -10.77 -33.63
C LEU A 549 22.71 -10.74 -34.79
N LYS A 550 22.86 -9.57 -35.39
CA LYS A 550 23.77 -9.35 -36.55
C LYS A 550 25.22 -9.09 -36.13
N VAL A 551 25.71 -9.78 -35.10
CA VAL A 551 27.07 -9.62 -34.59
C VAL A 551 28.07 -10.50 -35.33
N ASP A 552 29.36 -10.14 -35.29
CA ASP A 552 30.45 -10.83 -35.99
C ASP A 552 31.25 -11.74 -35.05
N ARG A 553 31.15 -11.46 -33.75
CA ARG A 553 31.91 -12.20 -32.72
C ARG A 553 31.02 -12.54 -31.52
N LEU A 554 31.33 -13.65 -30.89
CA LEU A 554 30.77 -14.08 -29.62
C LEU A 554 31.89 -14.18 -28.61
N LYS A 555 31.91 -13.31 -27.57
CA LYS A 555 32.85 -13.38 -26.46
C LYS A 555 32.25 -14.33 -25.43
N ILE A 556 32.98 -15.37 -25.11
CA ILE A 556 32.59 -16.43 -24.19
C ILE A 556 33.28 -16.16 -22.86
N ASP A 557 32.48 -15.88 -21.85
CA ASP A 557 32.96 -15.44 -20.53
C ASP A 557 33.85 -16.47 -19.85
N ARG A 558 34.77 -16.02 -19.02
CA ARG A 558 35.71 -16.77 -18.23
C ARG A 558 35.05 -17.92 -17.43
N CYS A 559 33.80 -17.77 -16.95
CA CYS A 559 33.13 -18.80 -16.17
C CYS A 559 33.02 -20.14 -16.89
N PHE A 560 33.05 -20.15 -18.23
CA PHE A 560 33.08 -21.38 -19.04
C PHE A 560 34.47 -21.96 -19.23
N VAL A 561 35.51 -21.18 -18.96
CA VAL A 561 36.92 -21.60 -19.06
C VAL A 561 37.45 -22.10 -17.71
N ASP A 562 36.89 -21.59 -16.62
CA ASP A 562 37.31 -22.00 -15.28
C ASP A 562 37.20 -23.50 -15.06
N SER A 563 38.34 -24.15 -14.82
CA SER A 563 38.47 -25.61 -14.53
C SER A 563 38.08 -26.54 -15.68
N ILE A 564 38.20 -26.14 -16.94
CA ILE A 564 37.97 -27.02 -18.11
C ILE A 564 39.02 -28.13 -18.18
N GLU A 565 40.23 -27.89 -17.69
CA GLU A 565 41.32 -28.86 -17.62
C GLU A 565 41.03 -30.03 -16.66
N THR A 566 40.12 -29.86 -15.72
CA THR A 566 39.79 -30.86 -14.70
C THR A 566 38.40 -31.50 -14.91
N SER A 567 37.61 -31.03 -15.89
CA SER A 567 36.23 -31.46 -16.10
C SER A 567 35.89 -31.66 -17.58
N ASP A 568 35.81 -32.88 -18.01
CA ASP A 568 35.41 -33.26 -19.39
C ASP A 568 34.00 -32.73 -19.75
N ASP A 569 33.10 -32.60 -18.78
CA ASP A 569 31.75 -32.09 -19.01
C ASP A 569 31.77 -30.59 -19.32
N LYS A 570 32.58 -29.82 -18.59
CA LYS A 570 32.77 -28.37 -18.86
C LYS A 570 33.46 -28.17 -20.21
N ALA A 571 34.50 -28.93 -20.50
CA ALA A 571 35.19 -28.86 -21.78
C ALA A 571 34.25 -29.17 -22.95
N ARG A 572 33.42 -30.20 -22.86
CA ARG A 572 32.40 -30.53 -23.89
C ARG A 572 31.36 -29.44 -24.03
N PHE A 573 30.97 -28.83 -22.92
CA PHE A 573 29.99 -27.74 -22.94
C PHE A 573 30.57 -26.49 -23.66
N LEU A 574 31.79 -26.09 -23.31
CA LEU A 574 32.50 -24.99 -24.01
C LEU A 574 32.65 -25.29 -25.49
N GLY A 575 33.06 -26.53 -25.87
CA GLY A 575 33.15 -26.95 -27.27
C GLY A 575 31.82 -26.84 -28.01
N SER A 576 30.69 -27.10 -27.33
CA SER A 576 29.37 -26.96 -27.92
C SER A 576 29.02 -25.46 -28.18
N ILE A 577 29.42 -24.55 -27.29
CA ILE A 577 29.23 -23.12 -27.48
C ILE A 577 30.09 -22.59 -28.63
N ILE A 578 31.35 -23.02 -28.72
CA ILE A 578 32.25 -22.67 -29.83
C ILE A 578 31.67 -23.14 -31.18
N ALA A 579 31.19 -24.39 -31.26
CA ALA A 579 30.56 -24.93 -32.45
C ALA A 579 29.27 -24.20 -32.84
N MET A 580 28.48 -23.77 -31.85
CA MET A 580 27.29 -22.95 -32.05
C MET A 580 27.65 -21.58 -32.65
N ALA A 581 28.67 -20.90 -32.12
CA ALA A 581 29.16 -19.64 -32.66
C ALA A 581 29.58 -19.78 -34.13
N ASP A 582 30.34 -20.83 -34.46
CA ASP A 582 30.78 -21.11 -35.84
C ASP A 582 29.59 -21.36 -36.77
N GLN A 583 28.59 -22.16 -36.35
CA GLN A 583 27.37 -22.41 -37.11
C GLN A 583 26.53 -21.13 -37.33
N ALA A 584 26.63 -20.18 -36.43
CA ALA A 584 25.98 -18.87 -36.55
C ALA A 584 26.85 -17.83 -37.32
N TYR A 585 27.96 -18.28 -37.94
CA TYR A 585 28.92 -17.44 -38.65
C TYR A 585 29.58 -16.35 -37.79
N MET A 586 29.69 -16.59 -36.48
CA MET A 586 30.36 -15.72 -35.52
C MET A 586 31.72 -16.28 -35.13
N LYS A 587 32.74 -15.45 -35.01
CA LYS A 587 34.03 -15.84 -34.47
C LYS A 587 33.94 -15.89 -32.94
N SER A 588 34.29 -17.03 -32.35
CA SER A 588 34.39 -17.12 -30.88
C SER A 588 35.62 -16.36 -30.38
N VAL A 589 35.48 -15.59 -29.31
CA VAL A 589 36.55 -15.01 -28.52
C VAL A 589 36.45 -15.60 -27.12
N ILE A 590 37.42 -16.42 -26.72
CA ILE A 590 37.39 -17.12 -25.44
C ILE A 590 38.17 -16.29 -24.41
N GLU A 591 37.48 -15.87 -23.37
CA GLU A 591 38.03 -15.01 -22.33
C GLU A 591 38.58 -15.80 -21.15
N GLY A 592 39.52 -15.19 -20.41
CA GLY A 592 40.00 -15.71 -19.14
C GLY A 592 40.88 -16.96 -19.27
N VAL A 593 41.51 -17.19 -20.42
CA VAL A 593 42.53 -18.27 -20.57
C VAL A 593 43.77 -17.87 -19.78
N GLU A 594 44.12 -18.63 -18.73
CA GLU A 594 45.20 -18.29 -17.78
C GLU A 594 46.40 -19.23 -17.83
N ASN A 595 46.28 -20.40 -18.47
CA ASN A 595 47.35 -21.39 -18.57
C ASN A 595 47.41 -22.10 -19.93
N GLU A 596 48.49 -22.86 -20.16
CA GLU A 596 48.76 -23.55 -21.40
C GLU A 596 47.75 -24.69 -21.68
N GLU A 597 47.32 -25.40 -20.64
CA GLU A 597 46.36 -26.50 -20.78
C GLU A 597 45.01 -26.00 -21.27
N GLN A 598 44.51 -24.88 -20.70
CA GLN A 598 43.30 -24.21 -21.20
C GLN A 598 43.46 -23.76 -22.65
N TRP A 599 44.61 -23.17 -22.99
CA TRP A 599 44.91 -22.73 -24.34
C TRP A 599 44.82 -23.88 -25.35
N ASP A 600 45.47 -24.99 -25.06
CA ASP A 600 45.50 -26.14 -25.94
C ASP A 600 44.11 -26.77 -26.13
N LEU A 601 43.34 -26.89 -25.04
CA LEU A 601 41.96 -27.38 -25.10
C LEU A 601 41.07 -26.46 -25.95
N VAL A 602 41.14 -25.13 -25.76
CA VAL A 602 40.37 -24.14 -26.55
C VAL A 602 40.75 -24.26 -28.04
N ARG A 603 42.04 -24.38 -28.35
CA ARG A 603 42.52 -24.57 -29.73
C ARG A 603 42.00 -25.89 -30.36
N GLU A 604 42.03 -26.97 -29.61
CA GLU A 604 41.52 -28.29 -30.06
C GLU A 604 40.01 -28.28 -30.30
N MET A 605 39.26 -27.54 -29.53
CA MET A 605 37.82 -27.34 -29.71
C MET A 605 37.46 -26.44 -30.89
N GLY A 606 38.45 -25.83 -31.57
CA GLY A 606 38.24 -24.93 -32.71
C GLY A 606 37.95 -23.47 -32.30
N GLY A 607 38.33 -23.05 -31.10
CA GLY A 607 38.27 -21.65 -30.70
C GLY A 607 39.02 -20.74 -31.68
N ALA A 608 38.41 -19.60 -32.08
CA ALA A 608 38.99 -18.75 -33.10
C ALA A 608 39.99 -17.77 -32.52
N LEU A 609 39.61 -17.06 -31.46
CA LEU A 609 40.39 -16.03 -30.80
C LEU A 609 40.44 -16.25 -29.30
N ILE A 610 41.50 -15.78 -28.66
CA ILE A 610 41.72 -15.91 -27.21
C ILE A 610 42.08 -14.54 -26.63
N GLN A 611 41.48 -14.21 -25.50
CA GLN A 611 41.81 -13.10 -24.65
C GLN A 611 42.00 -13.60 -23.21
N GLY A 612 43.20 -13.46 -22.65
CA GLY A 612 43.49 -13.99 -21.32
C GLY A 612 44.89 -13.69 -20.84
N TYR A 613 45.13 -13.90 -19.55
CA TYR A 613 46.41 -13.57 -18.92
C TYR A 613 47.55 -14.47 -19.37
N PHE A 614 47.22 -15.65 -19.88
CA PHE A 614 48.23 -16.51 -20.48
C PHE A 614 48.76 -15.93 -21.79
N ALA A 615 47.91 -15.28 -22.59
CA ALA A 615 48.35 -14.56 -23.78
C ALA A 615 49.04 -13.24 -23.35
N HIS A 616 48.24 -12.28 -22.92
CA HIS A 616 48.71 -10.99 -22.48
C HIS A 616 47.76 -10.41 -21.41
N LYS A 617 48.33 -9.70 -20.43
CA LYS A 617 47.53 -8.88 -19.50
C LYS A 617 47.18 -7.55 -20.14
N PRO A 618 46.14 -6.83 -19.63
CA PRO A 618 45.92 -5.45 -19.99
C PRO A 618 47.18 -4.60 -19.75
N MET A 619 47.55 -3.78 -20.71
CA MET A 619 48.77 -2.99 -20.69
C MET A 619 48.54 -1.56 -21.22
N ALA A 620 49.42 -0.62 -20.89
CA ALA A 620 49.37 0.74 -21.41
C ALA A 620 49.61 0.76 -22.94
N LEU A 621 49.20 1.84 -23.62
CA LEU A 621 49.36 1.98 -25.05
C LEU A 621 50.82 1.84 -25.50
N GLU A 622 51.76 2.36 -24.70
CA GLU A 622 53.20 2.28 -25.01
C GLU A 622 53.71 0.82 -25.03
N ASP A 623 53.26 0.02 -24.04
CA ASP A 623 53.61 -1.40 -23.96
C ASP A 623 52.95 -2.20 -25.09
N TYR A 624 51.69 -1.89 -25.41
CA TYR A 624 50.99 -2.51 -26.55
C TYR A 624 51.66 -2.14 -27.89
N THR A 625 52.09 -0.91 -28.04
CA THR A 625 52.86 -0.45 -29.21
C THR A 625 54.17 -1.22 -29.32
N SER A 626 54.90 -1.36 -28.20
CA SER A 626 56.17 -2.12 -28.17
C SER A 626 55.96 -3.58 -28.52
N LEU A 627 54.92 -4.22 -28.00
CA LEU A 627 54.54 -5.58 -28.33
C LEU A 627 54.29 -5.75 -29.86
N LEU A 628 53.55 -4.84 -30.46
CA LEU A 628 53.27 -4.87 -31.89
C LEU A 628 54.52 -4.67 -32.76
N LEU A 629 55.47 -3.84 -32.33
CA LEU A 629 56.75 -3.65 -33.01
C LEU A 629 57.65 -4.87 -32.89
N ASP A 630 57.73 -5.50 -31.74
CA ASP A 630 58.50 -6.71 -31.52
C ASP A 630 57.99 -7.87 -32.40
N LEU A 631 56.66 -8.03 -32.46
CA LEU A 631 56.02 -9.04 -33.30
C LEU A 631 56.19 -8.74 -34.82
N ALA A 632 56.25 -7.44 -35.21
CA ALA A 632 56.48 -7.05 -36.60
C ALA A 632 57.91 -7.28 -37.10
N THR A 633 58.89 -7.35 -36.16
CA THR A 633 60.28 -7.71 -36.51
C THR A 633 60.44 -9.22 -36.73
N ASP A 634 59.62 -10.02 -36.07
CA ASP A 634 59.67 -11.48 -36.21
C ASP A 634 58.88 -12.01 -37.44
N TYR A 635 57.89 -11.23 -37.95
CA TYR A 635 57.06 -11.56 -39.10
C TYR A 635 57.05 -10.44 -40.13
N PRO A 636 57.63 -10.66 -41.36
CA PRO A 636 57.62 -9.66 -42.44
C PRO A 636 56.18 -9.29 -42.83
N ARG A 637 55.95 -8.00 -43.16
CA ARG A 637 54.63 -7.36 -43.41
C ARG A 637 53.72 -8.12 -44.41
N ASP A 638 54.24 -8.99 -45.25
CA ASP A 638 53.47 -9.77 -46.24
C ASP A 638 52.71 -10.97 -45.63
N THR A 639 53.00 -11.37 -44.37
CA THR A 639 52.34 -12.47 -43.66
C THR A 639 51.25 -11.99 -42.70
N MET A 640 51.08 -10.70 -42.48
CA MET A 640 50.05 -10.11 -41.62
C MET A 640 48.67 -10.00 -42.29
N ALA A 641 48.49 -10.40 -43.54
CA ALA A 641 47.17 -10.54 -44.14
C ALA A 641 46.45 -11.73 -43.47
N PRO A 642 45.23 -11.58 -42.96
CA PRO A 642 44.49 -12.70 -42.42
C PRO A 642 44.42 -13.79 -43.50
N PRO A 643 44.53 -15.10 -43.13
CA PRO A 643 44.37 -16.18 -44.08
C PRO A 643 43.05 -15.95 -44.82
N ARG A 644 43.06 -15.86 -46.14
CA ARG A 644 41.85 -15.84 -46.95
C ARG A 644 41.14 -17.14 -46.66
N VAL A 645 40.13 -17.12 -45.84
CA VAL A 645 39.20 -18.22 -45.70
C VAL A 645 38.54 -18.36 -47.07
N ALA A 646 38.97 -19.37 -47.83
CA ALA A 646 38.30 -19.74 -49.07
C ALA A 646 36.91 -20.24 -48.67
N TYR A 647 35.93 -19.37 -48.81
CA TYR A 647 34.55 -19.84 -48.92
C TYR A 647 34.51 -20.60 -50.27
N ALA A 648 34.37 -21.93 -50.18
CA ALA A 648 33.97 -22.72 -51.33
C ALA A 648 32.55 -22.30 -51.72
N ASP A 649 32.38 -21.98 -53.00
CA ASP A 649 31.09 -21.65 -53.66
C ASP A 649 30.00 -22.69 -53.40
#